data_d92ccf265d438c0b0772d3291be4b066
#
_entry.id   d92ccf265d438c0b0772d3291be4b066
#
_cell.length_a   1.000
_cell.length_b   1.000
_cell.length_c   1.000
_cell.angle_alpha   90.00
_cell.angle_beta   90.00
_cell.angle_gamma   90.00
#
_symmetry.space_group_name_H-M   'P 1'
#
loop_
_entity.id
_entity.type
_entity.pdbx_description
1 polymer ?
#
loop_
_entity_poly.entity_id
_entity_poly.type
_entity_poly.pdbx_seq_one_letter_code
_entity_poly.pdbx_strand_id
1 'polypeptide(L)'
;MTYEDTKDMLSDTERSLHETYFELQKHYEKIYGEDTVVLIEVGSFFEVYGVDNDEEKIGKPKEIGDLLNLQLTRKNKNIPENHIKNPLLVGFPTATFDRYIRRMIAEKKYTIIIVRQKGEPPQIERYVDRILSPGIHADYTLDHQANFVSSIILEENEGRYTAGFASLDVSTGTSYIAEMYGTKEDPTFALDELFRHLQSHPTAELVITLDTDTMKLEELTHYLDLDGTHVQQQKKRLNLEYQNALFSTIYSIKSFLSPIEFLDLERKRFASEAMACLIEFVISHDSDVIKKLKKPTVLENETFVYLGNNPLEQLDIISRDPHKETVLAIMDKTVTSIGRRLLFERVMNPIMNKTTLEARYDLSDAVEPVYANIDTHLRSVYDLERIVRRIRTGRLHPLEINFLYDSLVSAREIDDTLAREATHLQDEREPIDALISYIEKTINLDISTTCMQQEIKESFFLPGVDAELDDLLEKISTETTKLDAIRSVICDLMTEKLGNDASDYVDIKKLDKEGHYLHLTKNRYAMIADVLKKQFVSIDGTVHAFTDFSYKVQTTNVKITGPIIDTISEAITVLESRLVARVKEKFVEMITVIDREYADHIENISSTLATIDVALSNVKCARAYKLVRPDIIEQDEPLLEIHTL
;
A
#
# COMPACT_ATOMS: atom_id res chain seq x y z
N MET A 1 4.74 -20.16 14.16
CA MET A 1 5.69 -19.50 15.10
C MET A 1 5.42 -18.03 15.03
N THR A 2 4.96 -17.49 16.10
CA THR A 2 4.23 -16.20 16.16
C THR A 2 5.14 -15.10 16.71
N TYR A 3 4.71 -13.86 16.57
CA TYR A 3 5.23 -12.64 17.24
C TYR A 3 5.62 -12.85 18.73
N GLU A 4 5.08 -13.87 19.39
CA GLU A 4 5.38 -14.19 20.79
C GLU A 4 6.81 -14.68 21.00
N ASP A 5 7.39 -15.45 20.05
CA ASP A 5 8.77 -15.99 20.19
C ASP A 5 9.83 -14.88 20.13
N THR A 6 9.56 -13.76 19.45
CA THR A 6 10.50 -12.63 19.33
C THR A 6 10.33 -11.58 20.41
N LYS A 7 9.22 -11.58 21.12
CA LYS A 7 8.95 -10.66 22.22
C LYS A 7 9.94 -10.85 23.37
N ASP A 8 10.29 -12.08 23.68
CA ASP A 8 11.28 -12.41 24.71
C ASP A 8 12.68 -11.95 24.31
N MET A 9 13.05 -12.07 23.01
CA MET A 9 14.34 -11.58 22.50
C MET A 9 14.46 -10.06 22.58
N LEU A 10 13.35 -9.35 22.31
CA LEU A 10 13.30 -7.87 22.31
C LEU A 10 13.15 -7.27 23.71
N SER A 11 12.65 -8.03 24.70
CA SER A 11 12.47 -7.59 26.09
C SER A 11 13.68 -7.85 26.99
N ASP A 12 14.68 -8.58 26.50
CA ASP A 12 15.90 -8.90 27.26
C ASP A 12 16.78 -7.66 27.45
N THR A 13 16.74 -7.10 28.65
CA THR A 13 17.50 -5.89 29.02
C THR A 13 18.97 -6.14 29.33
N GLU A 14 19.41 -7.40 29.43
CA GLU A 14 20.80 -7.75 29.68
C GLU A 14 21.66 -7.70 28.42
N ARG A 15 21.03 -7.76 27.24
CA ARG A 15 21.69 -7.77 25.94
C ARG A 15 21.87 -6.36 25.37
N SER A 16 22.96 -6.18 24.66
CA SER A 16 23.16 -4.96 23.87
C SER A 16 22.25 -4.97 22.62
N LEU A 17 21.90 -3.78 22.13
CA LEU A 17 21.10 -3.60 20.90
C LEU A 17 21.61 -4.46 19.72
N HIS A 18 22.94 -4.54 19.55
CA HIS A 18 23.53 -5.28 18.44
C HIS A 18 23.42 -6.80 18.62
N GLU A 19 23.58 -7.29 19.85
CA GLU A 19 23.39 -8.72 20.16
C GLU A 19 21.94 -9.12 19.87
N THR A 20 20.97 -8.34 20.34
CA THR A 20 19.54 -8.56 20.01
C THR A 20 19.28 -8.50 18.50
N TYR A 21 19.87 -7.52 17.80
CA TYR A 21 19.71 -7.41 16.35
C TYR A 21 20.21 -8.66 15.62
N PHE A 22 21.41 -9.14 15.93
CA PHE A 22 21.97 -10.31 15.25
C PHE A 22 21.26 -11.62 15.60
N GLU A 23 20.66 -11.72 16.78
CA GLU A 23 19.79 -12.87 17.10
C GLU A 23 18.51 -12.83 16.29
N LEU A 24 17.86 -11.66 16.17
CA LEU A 24 16.69 -11.48 15.29
C LEU A 24 17.04 -11.81 13.84
N GLN A 25 18.18 -11.32 13.33
CA GLN A 25 18.62 -11.59 11.97
C GLN A 25 18.80 -13.10 11.75
N LYS A 26 19.51 -13.80 12.62
CA LYS A 26 19.68 -15.27 12.55
C LYS A 26 18.36 -16.03 12.66
N HIS A 27 17.47 -15.58 13.55
CA HIS A 27 16.16 -16.18 13.73
C HIS A 27 15.31 -16.11 12.45
N TYR A 28 15.22 -14.92 11.88
CA TYR A 28 14.41 -14.71 10.68
C TYR A 28 15.04 -15.26 9.40
N GLU A 29 16.37 -15.24 9.27
CA GLU A 29 17.06 -15.91 8.17
C GLU A 29 16.79 -17.44 8.15
N LYS A 30 16.66 -18.04 9.32
CA LYS A 30 16.29 -19.46 9.42
C LYS A 30 14.86 -19.75 8.96
N ILE A 31 13.95 -18.76 9.09
CA ILE A 31 12.54 -18.90 8.73
C ILE A 31 12.31 -18.56 7.27
N TYR A 32 12.85 -17.42 6.81
CA TYR A 32 12.55 -16.82 5.49
C TYR A 32 13.71 -16.95 4.49
N GLY A 33 14.83 -17.53 4.87
CA GLY A 33 15.99 -17.72 4.00
C GLY A 33 16.99 -16.58 4.03
N GLU A 34 18.02 -16.73 3.20
CA GLU A 34 19.19 -15.84 3.21
C GLU A 34 18.86 -14.39 2.80
N ASP A 35 17.81 -14.16 2.03
CA ASP A 35 17.43 -12.81 1.58
C ASP A 35 16.61 -12.02 2.60
N THR A 36 16.70 -12.40 3.86
CA THR A 36 16.09 -11.70 5.00
C THR A 36 16.93 -10.52 5.47
N VAL A 37 16.30 -9.40 5.74
CA VAL A 37 16.92 -8.17 6.24
C VAL A 37 16.13 -7.62 7.41
N VAL A 38 16.76 -7.54 8.59
CA VAL A 38 16.18 -6.81 9.74
C VAL A 38 16.48 -5.32 9.60
N LEU A 39 15.45 -4.52 9.67
CA LEU A 39 15.50 -3.06 9.65
C LEU A 39 15.03 -2.54 10.99
N ILE A 40 15.95 -2.04 11.81
CA ILE A 40 15.67 -1.64 13.19
C ILE A 40 15.65 -0.12 13.37
N GLU A 41 14.64 0.39 14.05
CA GLU A 41 14.53 1.79 14.41
C GLU A 41 15.40 2.13 15.62
N VAL A 42 16.30 3.13 15.45
CA VAL A 42 17.19 3.63 16.50
C VAL A 42 17.15 5.16 16.51
N GLY A 43 16.45 5.72 17.48
CA GLY A 43 16.18 7.17 17.53
C GLY A 43 15.40 7.64 16.31
N SER A 44 15.99 8.51 15.51
CA SER A 44 15.37 9.06 14.28
C SER A 44 15.85 8.37 12.99
N PHE A 45 16.47 7.17 13.10
CA PHE A 45 17.01 6.42 11.97
C PHE A 45 16.47 5.00 11.94
N PHE A 46 16.33 4.45 10.74
CA PHE A 46 16.31 3.02 10.51
C PHE A 46 17.71 2.54 10.11
N GLU A 47 18.17 1.46 10.73
CA GLU A 47 19.52 0.96 10.57
C GLU A 47 19.53 -0.53 10.22
N VAL A 48 20.48 -0.93 9.37
CA VAL A 48 20.81 -2.30 9.01
C VAL A 48 22.25 -2.56 9.43
N TYR A 49 22.46 -3.61 10.22
CA TYR A 49 23.78 -3.99 10.69
C TYR A 49 24.26 -5.27 10.01
N GLY A 50 25.57 -5.46 10.01
CA GLY A 50 26.16 -6.73 9.58
C GLY A 50 27.60 -6.89 10.03
N VAL A 51 28.03 -8.14 10.02
CA VAL A 51 29.42 -8.56 10.23
C VAL A 51 29.86 -9.29 8.98
N ASP A 52 31.00 -8.90 8.43
CA ASP A 52 31.64 -9.58 7.29
C ASP A 52 33.14 -9.66 7.58
N ASN A 53 33.57 -10.76 8.21
CA ASN A 53 34.95 -11.05 8.53
C ASN A 53 35.24 -12.53 8.28
N ASP A 54 36.47 -12.99 8.59
CA ASP A 54 36.89 -14.37 8.36
C ASP A 54 36.18 -15.39 9.25
N GLU A 55 35.61 -14.97 10.38
CA GLU A 55 34.95 -15.84 11.37
C GLU A 55 33.44 -15.87 11.19
N GLU A 56 32.81 -14.74 10.80
CA GLU A 56 31.35 -14.62 10.76
C GLU A 56 30.90 -13.73 9.61
N LYS A 57 29.86 -14.20 8.89
CA LYS A 57 29.13 -13.43 7.89
C LYS A 57 27.65 -13.43 8.21
N ILE A 58 27.12 -12.27 8.61
CA ILE A 58 25.72 -12.12 8.98
C ILE A 58 25.22 -10.73 8.63
N GLY A 59 23.98 -10.65 8.12
CA GLY A 59 23.35 -9.41 7.68
C GLY A 59 23.93 -8.89 6.35
N LYS A 60 23.24 -7.95 5.71
CA LYS A 60 23.52 -7.48 4.34
C LYS A 60 23.70 -5.95 4.23
N PRO A 61 24.41 -5.25 5.15
CA PRO A 61 24.49 -3.79 5.11
C PRO A 61 25.19 -3.28 3.86
N LYS A 62 26.15 -4.02 3.30
CA LYS A 62 26.85 -3.62 2.07
C LYS A 62 25.90 -3.69 0.89
N GLU A 63 25.21 -4.80 0.68
CA GLU A 63 24.25 -5.01 -0.41
C GLU A 63 23.12 -3.96 -0.35
N ILE A 64 22.55 -3.73 0.84
CA ILE A 64 21.51 -2.73 1.05
C ILE A 64 22.06 -1.29 0.86
N GLY A 65 23.29 -1.03 1.29
CA GLY A 65 23.95 0.26 1.06
C GLY A 65 24.12 0.57 -0.41
N ASP A 66 24.59 -0.39 -1.19
CA ASP A 66 24.77 -0.26 -2.64
C ASP A 66 23.40 -0.08 -3.33
N LEU A 67 22.40 -0.89 -2.98
CA LEU A 67 21.04 -0.78 -3.53
C LEU A 67 20.41 0.59 -3.29
N LEU A 68 20.51 1.10 -2.06
CA LEU A 68 19.87 2.34 -1.65
C LEU A 68 20.74 3.58 -1.92
N ASN A 69 21.98 3.40 -2.42
CA ASN A 69 22.98 4.44 -2.58
C ASN A 69 23.28 5.18 -1.27
N LEU A 70 23.51 4.40 -0.21
CA LEU A 70 23.81 4.88 1.13
C LEU A 70 25.26 4.55 1.52
N GLN A 71 25.85 5.41 2.33
CA GLN A 71 27.22 5.22 2.77
C GLN A 71 27.32 4.10 3.81
N LEU A 72 28.07 3.05 3.49
CA LEU A 72 28.47 2.03 4.46
C LEU A 72 29.45 2.61 5.45
N THR A 73 29.19 2.41 6.73
CA THR A 73 30.05 2.88 7.84
C THR A 73 30.18 1.80 8.90
N ARG A 74 30.89 2.12 10.00
CA ARG A 74 30.99 1.29 11.20
C ARG A 74 30.55 2.10 12.40
N LYS A 75 30.06 1.42 13.43
CA LYS A 75 29.67 2.08 14.68
C LYS A 75 30.81 2.89 15.26
N ASN A 76 32.00 2.30 15.37
CA ASN A 76 33.22 3.00 15.77
C ASN A 76 34.22 2.99 14.59
N LYS A 77 34.39 4.13 13.96
CA LYS A 77 35.28 4.29 12.79
C LYS A 77 36.75 4.14 13.13
N ASN A 78 37.13 4.29 14.40
CA ASN A 78 38.52 4.19 14.87
C ASN A 78 39.00 2.75 15.02
N ILE A 79 38.08 1.78 15.05
CA ILE A 79 38.39 0.35 15.15
C ILE A 79 38.25 -0.25 13.75
N PRO A 80 39.35 -0.80 13.16
CA PRO A 80 39.32 -1.32 11.79
C PRO A 80 38.55 -2.66 11.67
N GLU A 81 38.51 -3.47 12.72
CA GLU A 81 37.83 -4.75 12.73
C GLU A 81 36.32 -4.59 12.85
N ASN A 82 35.56 -5.40 12.08
CA ASN A 82 34.13 -5.49 12.24
C ASN A 82 33.77 -6.79 12.95
N HIS A 83 32.94 -6.68 13.98
CA HIS A 83 32.43 -7.79 14.80
C HIS A 83 31.09 -7.34 15.45
N ILE A 84 30.37 -8.23 16.14
CA ILE A 84 29.04 -7.96 16.72
C ILE A 84 28.99 -6.66 17.55
N LYS A 85 30.05 -6.33 18.30
CA LYS A 85 30.11 -5.09 19.10
C LYS A 85 30.52 -3.84 18.31
N ASN A 86 31.09 -4.02 17.09
CA ASN A 86 31.45 -2.95 16.16
C ASN A 86 31.03 -3.31 14.73
N PRO A 87 29.73 -3.46 14.47
CA PRO A 87 29.23 -3.91 13.16
C PRO A 87 29.40 -2.87 12.06
N LEU A 88 29.37 -3.34 10.83
CA LEU A 88 29.08 -2.53 9.66
C LEU A 88 27.65 -2.00 9.78
N LEU A 89 27.42 -0.78 9.32
CA LEU A 89 26.18 -0.07 9.50
C LEU A 89 25.82 0.71 8.23
N VAL A 90 24.58 0.60 7.82
CA VAL A 90 23.90 1.48 6.86
C VAL A 90 22.58 1.93 7.47
N GLY A 91 22.22 3.19 7.30
CA GLY A 91 20.97 3.70 7.85
C GLY A 91 20.46 4.94 7.11
N PHE A 92 19.18 5.22 7.30
CA PHE A 92 18.49 6.38 6.73
C PHE A 92 17.48 6.95 7.75
N PRO A 93 17.14 8.26 7.64
CA PRO A 93 16.18 8.90 8.55
C PRO A 93 14.79 8.26 8.46
N THR A 94 14.08 8.18 9.59
CA THR A 94 12.71 7.65 9.67
C THR A 94 11.75 8.40 8.74
N ALA A 95 11.93 9.70 8.54
CA ALA A 95 11.14 10.51 7.61
C ALA A 95 11.24 10.07 6.13
N THR A 96 12.28 9.33 5.77
CA THR A 96 12.51 8.83 4.40
C THR A 96 12.19 7.34 4.23
N PHE A 97 11.59 6.72 5.24
CA PHE A 97 11.32 5.29 5.32
C PHE A 97 10.62 4.74 4.07
N ASP A 98 9.48 5.30 3.68
CA ASP A 98 8.69 4.79 2.54
C ASP A 98 9.47 4.84 1.22
N ARG A 99 10.30 5.86 1.02
CA ARG A 99 11.13 5.99 -0.17
C ARG A 99 12.12 4.83 -0.32
N TYR A 100 12.77 4.46 0.78
CA TYR A 100 13.79 3.40 0.77
C TYR A 100 13.17 2.01 0.76
N ILE A 101 12.07 1.81 1.50
CA ILE A 101 11.33 0.54 1.47
C ILE A 101 10.80 0.23 0.08
N ARG A 102 10.23 1.21 -0.64
CA ARG A 102 9.79 1.02 -2.04
C ARG A 102 10.91 0.52 -2.95
N ARG A 103 12.13 1.02 -2.77
CA ARG A 103 13.28 0.53 -3.55
C ARG A 103 13.66 -0.90 -3.20
N MET A 104 13.66 -1.26 -1.92
CA MET A 104 13.97 -2.64 -1.50
C MET A 104 12.92 -3.63 -2.01
N ILE A 105 11.63 -3.27 -1.94
CA ILE A 105 10.52 -4.11 -2.42
C ILE A 105 10.55 -4.26 -3.95
N ALA A 106 10.95 -3.21 -4.69
CA ALA A 106 11.03 -3.25 -6.15
C ALA A 106 11.98 -4.33 -6.68
N GLU A 107 12.98 -4.76 -5.87
CA GLU A 107 13.87 -5.87 -6.22
C GLU A 107 13.17 -7.24 -6.18
N LYS A 108 11.99 -7.36 -5.56
CA LYS A 108 11.20 -8.61 -5.42
C LYS A 108 12.02 -9.77 -4.84
N LYS A 109 13.04 -9.46 -4.02
CA LYS A 109 14.01 -10.41 -3.50
C LYS A 109 13.96 -10.52 -1.98
N TYR A 110 13.82 -9.37 -1.28
CA TYR A 110 14.05 -9.30 0.16
C TYR A 110 12.79 -9.54 0.99
N THR A 111 12.94 -10.31 2.08
CA THR A 111 12.01 -10.30 3.20
C THR A 111 12.53 -9.34 4.26
N ILE A 112 11.76 -8.27 4.55
CA ILE A 112 12.18 -7.14 5.38
C ILE A 112 11.43 -7.17 6.70
N ILE A 113 12.15 -7.38 7.80
CA ILE A 113 11.60 -7.41 9.16
C ILE A 113 11.69 -5.99 9.74
N ILE A 114 10.57 -5.32 9.94
CA ILE A 114 10.53 -3.95 10.46
C ILE A 114 10.39 -3.99 11.97
N VAL A 115 11.42 -3.53 12.67
CA VAL A 115 11.45 -3.41 14.13
C VAL A 115 11.37 -1.94 14.51
N ARG A 116 10.27 -1.55 15.18
CA ARG A 116 10.05 -0.17 15.65
C ARG A 116 10.34 -0.03 17.14
N GLN A 117 10.48 1.21 17.55
CA GLN A 117 10.63 1.60 18.95
C GLN A 117 9.40 2.36 19.46
N LYS A 118 9.08 2.19 20.75
CA LYS A 118 8.02 2.89 21.46
C LYS A 118 8.54 3.38 22.81
N GLY A 119 8.02 4.53 23.29
CA GLY A 119 8.45 5.16 24.54
C GLY A 119 9.57 6.16 24.33
N GLU A 120 9.99 6.81 25.43
CA GLU A 120 11.06 7.79 25.46
C GLU A 120 12.26 7.28 26.29
N PRO A 121 13.50 7.72 25.97
CA PRO A 121 14.66 7.36 26.78
C PRO A 121 14.49 7.74 28.25
N PRO A 122 14.81 6.85 29.23
CA PRO A 122 15.51 5.58 29.06
C PRO A 122 14.60 4.35 28.82
N GLN A 123 13.27 4.51 28.77
CA GLN A 123 12.31 3.41 28.67
C GLN A 123 11.87 3.21 27.21
N ILE A 124 12.77 2.69 26.39
CA ILE A 124 12.49 2.35 25.00
C ILE A 124 12.16 0.86 24.90
N GLU A 125 10.95 0.55 24.48
CA GLU A 125 10.52 -0.80 24.11
C GLU A 125 10.61 -0.98 22.59
N ARG A 126 11.06 -2.15 22.14
CA ARG A 126 11.10 -2.51 20.71
C ARG A 126 10.14 -3.63 20.41
N TYR A 127 9.55 -3.60 19.23
CA TYR A 127 8.62 -4.61 18.76
C TYR A 127 8.75 -4.78 17.25
N VAL A 128 8.44 -5.99 16.77
CA VAL A 128 8.29 -6.23 15.34
C VAL A 128 6.96 -5.61 14.91
N ASP A 129 7.02 -4.62 14.04
CA ASP A 129 5.84 -3.93 13.53
C ASP A 129 5.13 -4.77 12.47
N ARG A 130 5.90 -5.17 11.46
CA ARG A 130 5.42 -6.01 10.34
C ARG A 130 6.59 -6.61 9.58
N ILE A 131 6.28 -7.61 8.76
CA ILE A 131 7.20 -8.26 7.84
C ILE A 131 6.71 -7.97 6.44
N LEU A 132 7.57 -7.38 5.61
CA LEU A 132 7.31 -7.14 4.20
C LEU A 132 8.06 -8.17 3.38
N SER A 133 7.37 -8.81 2.46
CA SER A 133 7.94 -9.83 1.59
C SER A 133 7.54 -9.58 0.13
N PRO A 134 8.13 -10.28 -0.86
CA PRO A 134 7.79 -10.08 -2.27
C PRO A 134 6.30 -10.17 -2.60
N GLY A 135 5.52 -10.95 -1.86
CA GLY A 135 4.07 -11.09 -2.03
C GLY A 135 3.23 -10.25 -1.04
N ILE A 136 3.81 -9.83 0.10
CA ILE A 136 3.07 -9.17 1.18
C ILE A 136 3.61 -7.76 1.41
N HIS A 137 3.15 -6.80 0.59
CA HIS A 137 3.55 -5.39 0.67
C HIS A 137 2.45 -4.43 0.17
N ALA A 138 1.22 -4.59 0.64
CA ALA A 138 0.03 -3.89 0.16
C ALA A 138 0.18 -2.36 0.00
N ASP A 139 0.93 -1.71 0.91
CA ASP A 139 1.10 -0.26 0.92
C ASP A 139 2.11 0.26 -0.12
N TYR A 140 2.93 -0.62 -0.69
CA TYR A 140 4.09 -0.25 -1.52
C TYR A 140 4.02 -0.75 -2.96
N THR A 141 2.90 -1.33 -3.36
CA THR A 141 2.73 -1.89 -4.70
C THR A 141 2.78 -0.79 -5.75
N LEU A 142 3.82 -0.81 -6.59
CA LEU A 142 4.03 0.12 -7.70
C LEU A 142 3.56 -0.45 -9.04
N ASP A 143 3.41 -1.75 -9.12
CA ASP A 143 3.03 -2.47 -10.35
C ASP A 143 1.51 -2.35 -10.59
N HIS A 144 1.13 -2.18 -11.85
CA HIS A 144 -0.28 -2.19 -12.27
C HIS A 144 -0.88 -3.60 -12.30
N GLN A 145 -0.04 -4.62 -12.27
CA GLN A 145 -0.44 -6.03 -12.27
C GLN A 145 -0.84 -6.51 -10.88
N ALA A 146 -1.55 -7.62 -10.82
CA ALA A 146 -1.81 -8.33 -9.58
C ALA A 146 -0.52 -8.98 -9.04
N ASN A 147 -0.41 -9.07 -7.72
CA ASN A 147 0.71 -9.71 -7.04
C ASN A 147 0.17 -10.71 -6.01
N PHE A 148 0.15 -11.96 -6.41
CA PHE A 148 -0.45 -13.01 -5.59
C PHE A 148 0.53 -13.66 -4.64
N VAL A 149 0.03 -13.98 -3.45
CA VAL A 149 0.56 -15.02 -2.58
C VAL A 149 -0.36 -16.22 -2.71
N SER A 150 0.20 -17.40 -2.88
CA SER A 150 -0.61 -18.62 -3.09
C SER A 150 -0.27 -19.72 -2.08
N SER A 151 -1.20 -20.63 -1.90
CA SER A 151 -1.01 -21.84 -1.10
C SER A 151 -1.48 -23.07 -1.85
N ILE A 152 -0.72 -24.15 -1.74
CA ILE A 152 -1.01 -25.45 -2.35
C ILE A 152 -1.01 -26.51 -1.25
N ILE A 153 -2.08 -27.32 -1.24
CA ILE A 153 -2.14 -28.59 -0.53
C ILE A 153 -2.13 -29.68 -1.57
N LEU A 154 -1.14 -30.56 -1.55
CA LEU A 154 -1.05 -31.71 -2.45
C LEU A 154 -1.05 -33.01 -1.63
N GLU A 155 -2.03 -33.86 -1.94
CA GLU A 155 -2.17 -35.20 -1.35
C GLU A 155 -2.16 -36.26 -2.45
N GLU A 156 -1.49 -37.36 -2.19
CA GLU A 156 -1.51 -38.51 -3.08
C GLU A 156 -2.26 -39.68 -2.42
N ASN A 157 -3.20 -40.22 -3.12
CA ASN A 157 -3.95 -41.40 -2.69
C ASN A 157 -4.09 -42.40 -3.82
N GLU A 158 -3.64 -43.64 -3.59
CA GLU A 158 -3.66 -44.74 -4.60
C GLU A 158 -3.02 -44.35 -5.95
N GLY A 159 -1.93 -43.56 -5.91
CA GLY A 159 -1.20 -43.12 -7.10
C GLY A 159 -1.92 -41.99 -7.89
N ARG A 160 -2.92 -41.35 -7.31
CA ARG A 160 -3.62 -40.18 -7.88
C ARG A 160 -3.39 -38.96 -7.03
N TYR A 161 -3.12 -37.84 -7.66
CA TYR A 161 -2.95 -36.56 -6.97
C TYR A 161 -4.29 -35.85 -6.78
N THR A 162 -4.47 -35.29 -5.61
CA THR A 162 -5.54 -34.34 -5.30
C THR A 162 -4.87 -33.04 -4.83
N ALA A 163 -5.30 -31.92 -5.40
CA ALA A 163 -4.73 -30.61 -5.06
C ALA A 163 -5.79 -29.61 -4.62
N GLY A 164 -5.49 -28.87 -3.55
CA GLY A 164 -6.18 -27.65 -3.17
C GLY A 164 -5.29 -26.45 -3.48
N PHE A 165 -5.88 -25.43 -4.10
CA PHE A 165 -5.23 -24.18 -4.44
C PHE A 165 -5.97 -23.00 -3.81
N ALA A 166 -5.21 -22.05 -3.27
CA ALA A 166 -5.72 -20.75 -2.86
C ALA A 166 -4.73 -19.68 -3.26
N SER A 167 -5.22 -18.52 -3.71
CA SER A 167 -4.42 -17.39 -4.13
C SER A 167 -5.05 -16.08 -3.63
N LEU A 168 -4.24 -15.14 -3.16
CA LEU A 168 -4.68 -13.86 -2.59
C LEU A 168 -3.75 -12.72 -3.05
N ASP A 169 -4.32 -11.69 -3.66
CA ASP A 169 -3.66 -10.39 -3.79
C ASP A 169 -4.00 -9.53 -2.57
N VAL A 170 -3.05 -9.34 -1.67
CA VAL A 170 -3.25 -8.57 -0.43
C VAL A 170 -3.53 -7.09 -0.71
N SER A 171 -3.08 -6.57 -1.86
CA SER A 171 -3.22 -5.16 -2.24
C SER A 171 -4.64 -4.79 -2.70
N THR A 172 -5.39 -5.74 -3.24
CA THR A 172 -6.79 -5.59 -3.67
C THR A 172 -7.77 -6.34 -2.77
N GLY A 173 -7.29 -7.35 -2.02
CA GLY A 173 -8.10 -8.26 -1.22
C GLY A 173 -8.86 -9.31 -2.06
N THR A 174 -8.53 -9.43 -3.33
CA THR A 174 -9.13 -10.43 -4.22
C THR A 174 -8.49 -11.80 -3.99
N SER A 175 -9.30 -12.84 -3.85
CA SER A 175 -8.83 -14.20 -3.62
C SER A 175 -9.56 -15.22 -4.47
N TYR A 176 -8.84 -16.26 -4.85
CA TYR A 176 -9.29 -17.35 -5.69
C TYR A 176 -9.00 -18.69 -5.02
N ILE A 177 -9.87 -19.66 -5.23
CA ILE A 177 -9.72 -21.02 -4.72
C ILE A 177 -10.10 -22.04 -5.77
N ALA A 178 -9.41 -23.17 -5.78
CA ALA A 178 -9.73 -24.32 -6.62
C ALA A 178 -9.45 -25.64 -5.90
N GLU A 179 -10.18 -26.69 -6.29
CA GLU A 179 -9.90 -28.05 -5.86
C GLU A 179 -9.90 -28.98 -7.08
N MET A 180 -8.83 -29.73 -7.27
CA MET A 180 -8.57 -30.55 -8.44
C MET A 180 -8.29 -31.98 -8.06
N TYR A 181 -8.75 -32.92 -8.91
CA TYR A 181 -8.65 -34.36 -8.67
C TYR A 181 -8.07 -35.06 -9.88
N GLY A 182 -7.01 -35.84 -9.69
CA GLY A 182 -6.54 -36.78 -10.70
C GLY A 182 -7.52 -37.93 -10.92
N THR A 183 -7.64 -38.35 -12.15
CA THR A 183 -8.51 -39.47 -12.55
C THR A 183 -7.74 -40.79 -12.63
N LYS A 184 -8.41 -41.89 -12.93
CA LYS A 184 -7.72 -43.18 -13.18
C LYS A 184 -6.99 -43.18 -14.50
N GLU A 185 -7.56 -42.48 -15.48
CA GLU A 185 -7.02 -42.34 -16.85
C GLU A 185 -5.85 -41.32 -16.86
N ASP A 186 -5.94 -40.29 -16.03
CA ASP A 186 -4.93 -39.25 -15.90
C ASP A 186 -4.69 -38.94 -14.41
N PRO A 187 -3.78 -39.65 -13.76
CA PRO A 187 -3.46 -39.44 -12.34
C PRO A 187 -2.84 -38.07 -12.05
N THR A 188 -2.24 -37.44 -13.06
CA THR A 188 -1.52 -36.15 -12.95
C THR A 188 -2.36 -34.93 -13.30
N PHE A 189 -3.59 -35.12 -13.76
CA PHE A 189 -4.51 -34.05 -14.16
C PHE A 189 -4.59 -32.90 -13.12
N ALA A 190 -4.60 -33.24 -11.83
CA ALA A 190 -4.61 -32.24 -10.77
C ALA A 190 -3.35 -31.32 -10.77
N LEU A 191 -2.19 -31.83 -11.19
CA LEU A 191 -0.95 -31.06 -11.31
C LEU A 191 -0.98 -30.13 -12.52
N ASP A 192 -1.55 -30.58 -13.64
CA ASP A 192 -1.71 -29.79 -14.86
C ASP A 192 -2.65 -28.61 -14.62
N GLU A 193 -3.76 -28.85 -13.94
CA GLU A 193 -4.70 -27.79 -13.55
C GLU A 193 -4.07 -26.81 -12.56
N LEU A 194 -3.28 -27.31 -11.60
CA LEU A 194 -2.54 -26.49 -10.67
C LEU A 194 -1.53 -25.58 -11.38
N PHE A 195 -0.81 -26.13 -12.37
CA PHE A 195 0.09 -25.35 -13.23
C PHE A 195 -0.66 -24.21 -13.94
N ARG A 196 -1.81 -24.50 -14.53
CA ARG A 196 -2.67 -23.51 -15.20
C ARG A 196 -3.12 -22.40 -14.25
N HIS A 197 -3.55 -22.76 -13.03
CA HIS A 197 -3.95 -21.75 -12.04
C HIS A 197 -2.80 -20.85 -11.61
N LEU A 198 -1.59 -21.38 -11.44
CA LEU A 198 -0.41 -20.58 -11.13
C LEU A 198 -0.01 -19.64 -12.27
N GLN A 199 -0.17 -20.04 -13.53
CA GLN A 199 0.05 -19.16 -14.68
C GLN A 199 -0.99 -18.03 -14.75
N SER A 200 -2.25 -18.32 -14.43
CA SER A 200 -3.33 -17.33 -14.41
C SER A 200 -3.25 -16.36 -13.21
N HIS A 201 -2.55 -16.75 -12.14
CA HIS A 201 -2.37 -15.96 -10.93
C HIS A 201 -0.88 -15.82 -10.64
N PRO A 202 -0.18 -14.83 -11.24
CA PRO A 202 1.26 -14.64 -11.07
C PRO A 202 1.64 -14.55 -9.59
N THR A 203 2.28 -15.62 -9.10
CA THR A 203 2.53 -15.84 -7.68
C THR A 203 3.96 -15.42 -7.34
N ALA A 204 4.11 -14.45 -6.42
CA ALA A 204 5.41 -14.02 -5.91
C ALA A 204 5.93 -14.91 -4.77
N GLU A 205 5.01 -15.44 -3.97
CA GLU A 205 5.32 -16.33 -2.85
C GLU A 205 4.32 -17.48 -2.78
N LEU A 206 4.82 -18.66 -2.48
CA LEU A 206 4.06 -19.89 -2.45
C LEU A 206 4.30 -20.69 -1.18
N VAL A 207 3.21 -21.07 -0.51
CA VAL A 207 3.23 -21.99 0.63
C VAL A 207 2.76 -23.37 0.15
N ILE A 208 3.58 -24.39 0.34
CA ILE A 208 3.27 -25.76 -0.11
C ILE A 208 3.18 -26.71 1.08
N THR A 209 2.09 -27.46 1.14
CA THR A 209 1.94 -28.61 2.04
C THR A 209 1.88 -29.88 1.19
N LEU A 210 2.87 -30.77 1.37
CA LEU A 210 2.94 -32.04 0.66
C LEU A 210 2.57 -33.20 1.59
N ASP A 211 1.65 -34.04 1.14
CA ASP A 211 1.26 -35.30 1.77
C ASP A 211 1.37 -36.43 0.71
N THR A 212 2.60 -36.73 0.30
CA THR A 212 2.94 -37.71 -0.71
C THR A 212 4.33 -38.28 -0.46
N ASP A 213 4.51 -39.57 -0.72
CA ASP A 213 5.81 -40.25 -0.63
C ASP A 213 6.54 -40.33 -1.97
N THR A 214 5.85 -40.04 -3.08
CA THR A 214 6.39 -40.24 -4.44
C THR A 214 6.93 -38.95 -5.06
N MET A 215 6.49 -37.77 -4.61
CA MET A 215 6.90 -36.47 -5.15
C MET A 215 7.60 -35.63 -4.11
N LYS A 216 8.82 -35.18 -4.42
CA LYS A 216 9.58 -34.25 -3.60
C LYS A 216 9.27 -32.81 -3.96
N LEU A 217 9.60 -31.90 -3.04
CA LEU A 217 9.37 -30.45 -3.25
C LEU A 217 10.07 -29.95 -4.52
N GLU A 218 11.34 -30.35 -4.72
CA GLU A 218 12.13 -29.93 -5.88
C GLU A 218 11.54 -30.43 -7.21
N GLU A 219 10.96 -31.63 -7.22
CA GLU A 219 10.31 -32.22 -8.39
C GLU A 219 9.00 -31.45 -8.70
N LEU A 220 8.22 -31.13 -7.67
CA LEU A 220 6.98 -30.35 -7.82
C LEU A 220 7.27 -28.93 -8.29
N THR A 221 8.26 -28.26 -7.70
CA THR A 221 8.62 -26.87 -8.12
C THR A 221 9.10 -26.81 -9.55
N HIS A 222 9.86 -27.84 -9.98
CA HIS A 222 10.28 -27.96 -11.37
C HIS A 222 9.08 -28.23 -12.32
N TYR A 223 8.16 -29.14 -11.91
CA TYR A 223 6.97 -29.43 -12.69
C TYR A 223 6.06 -28.20 -12.88
N LEU A 224 5.90 -27.43 -11.82
CA LEU A 224 5.07 -26.23 -11.79
C LEU A 224 5.79 -24.98 -12.33
N ASP A 225 7.05 -25.11 -12.76
CA ASP A 225 7.87 -24.03 -13.32
C ASP A 225 7.95 -22.79 -12.42
N LEU A 226 8.33 -23.04 -11.16
CA LEU A 226 8.36 -22.03 -10.09
C LEU A 226 9.75 -21.39 -9.91
N ASP A 227 10.57 -21.39 -10.97
CA ASP A 227 11.89 -20.78 -10.92
C ASP A 227 11.79 -19.27 -10.61
N GLY A 228 12.45 -18.85 -9.53
CA GLY A 228 12.42 -17.46 -9.05
C GLY A 228 11.23 -17.10 -8.13
N THR A 229 10.32 -18.04 -7.87
CA THR A 229 9.25 -17.86 -6.86
C THR A 229 9.77 -18.23 -5.47
N HIS A 230 9.42 -17.45 -4.46
CA HIS A 230 9.72 -17.78 -3.07
C HIS A 230 8.81 -18.92 -2.60
N VAL A 231 9.39 -20.12 -2.40
CA VAL A 231 8.62 -21.31 -2.00
C VAL A 231 8.95 -21.68 -0.55
N GLN A 232 7.90 -21.76 0.28
CA GLN A 232 8.00 -22.21 1.68
C GLN A 232 7.22 -23.50 1.88
N GLN A 233 7.89 -24.54 2.42
CA GLN A 233 7.21 -25.78 2.77
C GLN A 233 6.62 -25.71 4.18
N GLN A 234 5.33 -25.99 4.30
CA GLN A 234 4.62 -26.17 5.57
C GLN A 234 4.33 -27.66 5.81
N LYS A 235 4.48 -28.14 7.05
CA LYS A 235 4.21 -29.54 7.41
C LYS A 235 2.92 -29.72 8.20
N LYS A 236 2.34 -28.62 8.70
CA LYS A 236 1.17 -28.67 9.59
C LYS A 236 -0.11 -28.64 8.76
N ARG A 237 -0.96 -29.65 8.95
CA ARG A 237 -2.33 -29.67 8.43
C ARG A 237 -3.25 -28.94 9.40
N LEU A 238 -4.20 -28.16 8.87
CA LEU A 238 -5.15 -27.37 9.66
C LEU A 238 -6.50 -28.09 9.75
N ASN A 239 -6.95 -28.41 10.96
CA ASN A 239 -8.24 -29.05 11.16
C ASN A 239 -9.43 -28.10 10.93
N LEU A 240 -10.60 -28.68 10.72
CA LEU A 240 -11.83 -27.96 10.37
C LEU A 240 -12.27 -26.93 11.45
N GLU A 241 -12.07 -27.25 12.71
CA GLU A 241 -12.41 -26.35 13.83
C GLU A 241 -11.54 -25.09 13.80
N TYR A 242 -10.24 -25.25 13.58
CA TYR A 242 -9.32 -24.13 13.44
C TYR A 242 -9.64 -23.28 12.19
N GLN A 243 -9.95 -23.91 11.05
CA GLN A 243 -10.34 -23.20 9.82
C GLN A 243 -11.59 -22.35 10.07
N ASN A 244 -12.62 -22.87 10.72
CA ASN A 244 -13.84 -22.11 11.05
C ASN A 244 -13.53 -20.93 11.99
N ALA A 245 -12.74 -21.14 13.03
CA ALA A 245 -12.32 -20.08 13.94
C ALA A 245 -11.55 -18.99 13.18
N LEU A 246 -10.61 -19.35 12.33
CA LEU A 246 -9.82 -18.42 11.52
C LEU A 246 -10.70 -17.62 10.57
N PHE A 247 -11.56 -18.25 9.78
CA PHE A 247 -12.44 -17.58 8.82
C PHE A 247 -13.44 -16.65 9.50
N SER A 248 -13.93 -17.00 10.70
CA SER A 248 -14.82 -16.13 11.45
C SER A 248 -14.19 -14.79 11.87
N THR A 249 -12.88 -14.74 12.04
CA THR A 249 -12.15 -13.50 12.39
C THR A 249 -11.88 -12.61 11.18
N ILE A 250 -11.85 -13.18 9.97
CA ILE A 250 -11.45 -12.50 8.73
C ILE A 250 -12.66 -11.99 7.96
N TYR A 251 -13.66 -12.85 7.79
CA TYR A 251 -14.85 -12.55 6.99
C TYR A 251 -15.99 -12.01 7.85
N SER A 252 -16.64 -10.96 7.37
CA SER A 252 -17.80 -10.36 8.04
C SER A 252 -19.06 -11.21 7.81
N ILE A 253 -19.18 -12.30 8.56
CA ILE A 253 -20.28 -13.27 8.38
C ILE A 253 -21.53 -12.78 9.10
N LYS A 254 -22.55 -12.37 8.33
CA LYS A 254 -23.85 -11.90 8.82
C LYS A 254 -24.96 -12.96 8.56
N SER A 255 -24.66 -14.23 8.76
CA SER A 255 -25.60 -15.35 8.51
C SER A 255 -25.58 -16.37 9.64
N PHE A 256 -26.55 -17.31 9.62
CA PHE A 256 -26.59 -18.46 10.54
C PHE A 256 -25.68 -19.61 10.06
N LEU A 257 -25.05 -19.48 8.89
CA LEU A 257 -24.15 -20.48 8.34
C LEU A 257 -22.83 -20.48 9.11
N SER A 258 -22.19 -21.63 9.17
CA SER A 258 -20.80 -21.70 9.60
C SER A 258 -19.91 -20.93 8.63
N PRO A 259 -18.71 -20.45 9.04
CA PRO A 259 -17.78 -19.76 8.15
C PRO A 259 -17.47 -20.52 6.86
N ILE A 260 -17.28 -21.81 6.94
CA ILE A 260 -16.98 -22.69 5.79
C ILE A 260 -18.18 -22.78 4.84
N GLU A 261 -19.41 -22.91 5.37
CA GLU A 261 -20.63 -22.89 4.53
C GLU A 261 -20.87 -21.52 3.89
N PHE A 262 -20.63 -20.45 4.63
CA PHE A 262 -20.75 -19.08 4.09
C PHE A 262 -19.82 -18.85 2.89
N LEU A 263 -18.63 -19.46 2.93
CA LEU A 263 -17.62 -19.34 1.89
C LEU A 263 -17.80 -20.37 0.74
N ASP A 264 -18.83 -21.22 0.76
CA ASP A 264 -19.08 -22.34 -0.17
C ASP A 264 -17.92 -23.36 -0.21
N LEU A 265 -17.29 -23.60 0.94
CA LEU A 265 -16.13 -24.48 1.10
C LEU A 265 -16.46 -25.85 1.72
N GLU A 266 -17.70 -26.12 2.11
CA GLU A 266 -18.07 -27.35 2.83
C GLU A 266 -17.78 -28.62 2.04
N ARG A 267 -17.77 -28.55 0.71
CA ARG A 267 -17.47 -29.68 -0.19
C ARG A 267 -16.08 -29.62 -0.82
N LYS A 268 -15.25 -28.62 -0.43
CA LYS A 268 -13.94 -28.33 -1.00
C LYS A 268 -12.88 -28.35 0.11
N ARG A 269 -12.61 -29.54 0.64
CA ARG A 269 -11.72 -29.72 1.81
C ARG A 269 -10.32 -29.20 1.59
N PHE A 270 -9.73 -29.53 0.44
CA PHE A 270 -8.33 -29.15 0.14
C PHE A 270 -8.21 -27.66 -0.18
N ALA A 271 -9.18 -27.09 -0.91
CA ALA A 271 -9.22 -25.65 -1.15
C ALA A 271 -9.45 -24.85 0.13
N SER A 272 -10.32 -25.33 1.04
CA SER A 272 -10.54 -24.72 2.36
C SER A 272 -9.25 -24.71 3.20
N GLU A 273 -8.54 -25.83 3.22
CA GLU A 273 -7.28 -25.93 3.95
C GLU A 273 -6.19 -25.07 3.32
N ALA A 274 -6.08 -25.03 1.98
CA ALA A 274 -5.15 -24.15 1.28
C ALA A 274 -5.41 -22.68 1.61
N MET A 275 -6.69 -22.26 1.62
CA MET A 275 -7.05 -20.88 2.00
C MET A 275 -6.72 -20.57 3.45
N ALA A 276 -6.94 -21.51 4.37
CA ALA A 276 -6.57 -21.32 5.77
C ALA A 276 -5.05 -21.23 5.97
N CYS A 277 -4.26 -22.07 5.29
CA CYS A 277 -2.79 -21.99 5.31
C CYS A 277 -2.28 -20.65 4.75
N LEU A 278 -2.88 -20.19 3.65
CA LEU A 278 -2.55 -18.91 3.05
C LEU A 278 -2.83 -17.75 4.01
N ILE A 279 -4.01 -17.72 4.62
CA ILE A 279 -4.37 -16.70 5.62
C ILE A 279 -3.42 -16.74 6.83
N GLU A 280 -3.11 -17.91 7.38
CA GLU A 280 -2.17 -18.06 8.50
C GLU A 280 -0.78 -17.52 8.14
N PHE A 281 -0.34 -17.77 6.91
CA PHE A 281 0.92 -17.25 6.39
C PHE A 281 0.90 -15.71 6.33
N VAL A 282 -0.15 -15.10 5.78
CA VAL A 282 -0.25 -13.64 5.69
C VAL A 282 -0.37 -12.99 7.07
N ILE A 283 -1.11 -13.61 8.03
CA ILE A 283 -1.18 -13.15 9.42
C ILE A 283 0.20 -13.08 10.06
N SER A 284 1.06 -14.06 9.79
CA SER A 284 2.40 -14.09 10.35
C SER A 284 3.29 -12.94 9.86
N HIS A 285 2.94 -12.28 8.75
CA HIS A 285 3.63 -11.12 8.19
C HIS A 285 2.98 -9.80 8.61
N ASP A 286 1.68 -9.67 8.37
CA ASP A 286 0.90 -8.48 8.69
C ASP A 286 -0.58 -8.85 8.88
N SER A 287 -1.02 -8.88 10.13
CA SER A 287 -2.40 -9.26 10.49
C SER A 287 -3.46 -8.27 10.02
N ASP A 288 -3.08 -7.03 9.73
CA ASP A 288 -4.03 -6.00 9.35
C ASP A 288 -4.43 -6.09 7.88
N VAL A 289 -3.54 -6.59 7.01
CA VAL A 289 -3.82 -6.67 5.56
C VAL A 289 -4.84 -7.73 5.17
N ILE A 290 -5.28 -8.60 6.09
CA ILE A 290 -6.30 -9.63 5.82
C ILE A 290 -7.66 -9.29 6.40
N LYS A 291 -7.81 -8.19 7.13
CA LYS A 291 -9.11 -7.78 7.70
C LYS A 291 -10.10 -7.50 6.59
N LYS A 292 -11.36 -7.93 6.76
CA LYS A 292 -12.46 -7.67 5.84
C LYS A 292 -12.16 -8.10 4.38
N LEU A 293 -11.61 -9.30 4.20
CA LEU A 293 -11.46 -9.88 2.86
C LEU A 293 -12.83 -10.13 2.21
N LYS A 294 -12.86 -10.07 0.89
CA LYS A 294 -14.02 -10.53 0.11
C LYS A 294 -14.10 -12.04 0.13
N LYS A 295 -15.33 -12.56 -0.06
CA LYS A 295 -15.54 -13.99 -0.33
C LYS A 295 -14.66 -14.42 -1.49
N PRO A 296 -13.93 -15.55 -1.38
CA PRO A 296 -13.08 -16.02 -2.47
C PRO A 296 -13.91 -16.43 -3.67
N THR A 297 -13.37 -16.21 -4.87
CA THR A 297 -13.94 -16.71 -6.11
C THR A 297 -13.53 -18.18 -6.29
N VAL A 298 -14.52 -19.04 -6.47
CA VAL A 298 -14.29 -20.46 -6.78
C VAL A 298 -14.02 -20.60 -8.27
N LEU A 299 -12.87 -21.16 -8.62
CA LEU A 299 -12.50 -21.44 -10.01
C LEU A 299 -13.05 -22.83 -10.38
N GLU A 300 -14.06 -22.86 -11.24
CA GLU A 300 -14.69 -24.10 -11.71
C GLU A 300 -14.34 -24.33 -13.19
N ASN A 301 -13.84 -25.51 -13.51
CA ASN A 301 -13.39 -25.85 -14.87
C ASN A 301 -14.49 -25.80 -15.92
N GLU A 302 -15.76 -25.98 -15.54
CA GLU A 302 -16.89 -25.94 -16.45
C GLU A 302 -17.17 -24.54 -17.06
N THR A 303 -16.63 -23.49 -16.46
CA THR A 303 -16.86 -22.12 -16.90
C THR A 303 -15.88 -21.66 -17.98
N PHE A 304 -14.68 -22.24 -18.00
CA PHE A 304 -13.57 -21.78 -18.84
C PHE A 304 -13.23 -22.77 -19.95
N VAL A 305 -12.66 -22.24 -21.02
CA VAL A 305 -12.08 -23.11 -22.07
C VAL A 305 -10.89 -23.86 -21.47
N TYR A 306 -10.89 -25.17 -21.55
CA TYR A 306 -9.75 -25.98 -21.16
C TYR A 306 -8.59 -25.78 -22.14
N LEU A 307 -7.55 -25.17 -21.63
CA LEU A 307 -6.28 -25.00 -22.35
C LEU A 307 -5.30 -26.00 -21.74
N GLY A 308 -5.02 -27.12 -22.37
CA GLY A 308 -4.09 -28.16 -21.84
C GLY A 308 -2.71 -27.62 -21.42
N ASN A 309 -1.69 -28.46 -21.38
CA ASN A 309 -0.35 -28.07 -20.88
C ASN A 309 0.33 -27.03 -21.76
N ASN A 310 0.62 -25.87 -21.16
CA ASN A 310 1.40 -24.76 -21.72
C ASN A 310 0.99 -24.19 -23.09
N PRO A 311 -0.31 -24.14 -23.48
CA PRO A 311 -0.69 -23.51 -24.75
C PRO A 311 -0.61 -21.99 -24.72
N LEU A 312 -0.63 -21.36 -23.53
CA LEU A 312 -0.56 -19.90 -23.40
C LEU A 312 0.75 -19.35 -23.95
N GLU A 313 1.88 -20.00 -23.68
CA GLU A 313 3.18 -19.65 -24.26
C GLU A 313 3.33 -20.17 -25.70
N GLN A 314 2.84 -21.39 -26.01
CA GLN A 314 2.96 -21.99 -27.34
C GLN A 314 2.16 -21.24 -28.42
N LEU A 315 1.03 -20.63 -28.03
CA LEU A 315 0.20 -19.79 -28.89
C LEU A 315 0.56 -18.30 -28.81
N ASP A 316 1.65 -17.97 -28.15
CA ASP A 316 2.10 -16.59 -27.96
C ASP A 316 1.02 -15.69 -27.31
N ILE A 317 0.17 -16.27 -26.47
CA ILE A 317 -0.81 -15.49 -25.70
C ILE A 317 -0.08 -14.63 -24.66
N ILE A 318 0.88 -15.24 -23.97
CA ILE A 318 1.84 -14.59 -23.08
C ILE A 318 3.27 -15.02 -23.43
N SER A 319 4.29 -14.30 -22.93
CA SER A 319 5.68 -14.71 -23.06
C SER A 319 6.50 -14.20 -21.86
N ARG A 320 7.51 -14.97 -21.47
CA ARG A 320 8.54 -14.53 -20.50
C ARG A 320 9.55 -13.58 -21.12
N ASP A 321 9.71 -13.61 -22.44
CA ASP A 321 10.55 -12.66 -23.16
C ASP A 321 9.78 -11.32 -23.30
N PRO A 322 10.22 -10.24 -22.64
CA PRO A 322 9.55 -8.94 -22.69
C PRO A 322 9.61 -8.28 -24.07
N HIS A 323 10.46 -8.79 -24.97
CA HIS A 323 10.61 -8.27 -26.35
C HIS A 323 9.72 -9.00 -27.35
N LYS A 324 9.07 -10.10 -26.94
CA LYS A 324 8.20 -10.88 -27.81
C LYS A 324 6.80 -10.26 -27.86
N GLU A 325 6.30 -10.01 -29.06
CA GLU A 325 4.92 -9.57 -29.26
C GLU A 325 3.96 -10.72 -28.98
N THR A 326 3.01 -10.51 -28.08
CA THR A 326 2.03 -11.51 -27.65
C THR A 326 0.61 -11.04 -27.90
N VAL A 327 -0.35 -11.97 -27.92
CA VAL A 327 -1.79 -11.63 -28.04
C VAL A 327 -2.20 -10.65 -26.95
N LEU A 328 -1.79 -10.89 -25.69
CA LEU A 328 -2.07 -9.99 -24.57
C LEU A 328 -1.49 -8.59 -24.82
N ALA A 329 -0.23 -8.47 -25.29
CA ALA A 329 0.40 -7.18 -25.56
C ALA A 329 -0.29 -6.39 -26.69
N ILE A 330 -0.79 -7.12 -27.71
CA ILE A 330 -1.56 -6.53 -28.81
C ILE A 330 -2.91 -6.00 -28.29
N MET A 331 -3.60 -6.80 -27.47
CA MET A 331 -4.93 -6.48 -26.96
C MET A 331 -4.91 -5.44 -25.86
N ASP A 332 -3.83 -5.29 -25.08
CA ASP A 332 -3.75 -4.34 -23.97
C ASP A 332 -3.60 -2.89 -24.46
N LYS A 333 -4.75 -2.26 -24.63
CA LYS A 333 -4.90 -0.81 -24.86
C LYS A 333 -5.68 -0.15 -23.72
N THR A 334 -5.75 -0.83 -22.58
CA THR A 334 -6.38 -0.30 -21.34
C THR A 334 -5.64 0.94 -20.83
N VAL A 335 -6.33 1.76 -20.11
CA VAL A 335 -5.77 3.03 -19.56
C VAL A 335 -5.77 3.06 -18.03
N THR A 336 -6.48 2.12 -17.41
CA THR A 336 -6.54 2.00 -15.94
C THR A 336 -5.87 0.71 -15.46
N SER A 337 -5.40 0.72 -14.21
CA SER A 337 -4.84 -0.50 -13.59
C SER A 337 -5.89 -1.59 -13.38
N ILE A 338 -7.12 -1.18 -13.03
CA ILE A 338 -8.26 -2.10 -12.84
C ILE A 338 -8.66 -2.78 -14.15
N GLY A 339 -8.73 -2.03 -15.24
CA GLY A 339 -9.01 -2.58 -16.58
C GLY A 339 -7.92 -3.53 -17.05
N ARG A 340 -6.65 -3.22 -16.81
CA ARG A 340 -5.52 -4.08 -17.17
C ARG A 340 -5.58 -5.43 -16.44
N ARG A 341 -5.86 -5.44 -15.13
CA ARG A 341 -6.02 -6.69 -14.36
C ARG A 341 -7.18 -7.54 -14.90
N LEU A 342 -8.31 -6.90 -15.17
CA LEU A 342 -9.47 -7.60 -15.74
C LEU A 342 -9.18 -8.15 -17.15
N LEU A 343 -8.48 -7.38 -18.00
CA LEU A 343 -8.10 -7.87 -19.33
C LEU A 343 -7.18 -9.09 -19.24
N PHE A 344 -6.16 -9.03 -18.37
CA PHE A 344 -5.27 -10.15 -18.11
C PHE A 344 -6.06 -11.40 -17.68
N GLU A 345 -6.95 -11.28 -16.70
CA GLU A 345 -7.79 -12.36 -16.22
C GLU A 345 -8.63 -12.98 -17.34
N ARG A 346 -9.27 -12.14 -18.18
CA ARG A 346 -10.10 -12.59 -19.30
C ARG A 346 -9.32 -13.28 -20.41
N VAL A 347 -8.09 -12.86 -20.68
CA VAL A 347 -7.22 -13.48 -21.69
C VAL A 347 -6.66 -14.80 -21.18
N MET A 348 -6.30 -14.87 -19.90
CA MET A 348 -5.78 -16.09 -19.28
C MET A 348 -6.87 -17.17 -19.05
N ASN A 349 -8.10 -16.75 -18.83
CA ASN A 349 -9.24 -17.62 -18.56
C ASN A 349 -10.40 -17.32 -19.52
N PRO A 350 -10.29 -17.75 -20.79
CA PRO A 350 -11.36 -17.54 -21.79
C PRO A 350 -12.62 -18.32 -21.39
N ILE A 351 -13.78 -17.65 -21.46
CA ILE A 351 -15.06 -18.23 -21.09
C ILE A 351 -15.77 -18.91 -22.29
N MET A 352 -16.64 -19.90 -22.01
CA MET A 352 -17.44 -20.59 -23.01
C MET A 352 -18.86 -20.01 -23.12
N ASN A 353 -19.34 -19.27 -22.15
CA ASN A 353 -20.72 -18.80 -22.10
C ASN A 353 -21.02 -17.75 -23.18
N LYS A 354 -21.84 -18.12 -24.16
CA LYS A 354 -22.23 -17.27 -25.29
C LYS A 354 -22.91 -15.97 -24.82
N THR A 355 -23.87 -16.05 -23.91
CA THR A 355 -24.61 -14.88 -23.44
C THR A 355 -23.66 -13.82 -22.83
N THR A 356 -22.69 -14.26 -22.04
CA THR A 356 -21.70 -13.37 -21.45
C THR A 356 -20.76 -12.78 -22.52
N LEU A 357 -20.36 -13.57 -23.53
CA LEU A 357 -19.53 -13.08 -24.64
C LEU A 357 -20.27 -12.03 -25.47
N GLU A 358 -21.53 -12.29 -25.83
CA GLU A 358 -22.37 -11.32 -26.56
C GLU A 358 -22.55 -10.03 -25.78
N ALA A 359 -22.80 -10.07 -24.46
CA ALA A 359 -22.90 -8.89 -23.63
C ALA A 359 -21.57 -8.08 -23.60
N ARG A 360 -20.41 -8.74 -23.66
CA ARG A 360 -19.10 -8.04 -23.76
C ARG A 360 -18.94 -7.34 -25.11
N TYR A 361 -19.43 -7.95 -26.22
CA TYR A 361 -19.42 -7.32 -27.54
C TYR A 361 -20.42 -6.16 -27.60
N ASP A 362 -21.64 -6.30 -27.05
CA ASP A 362 -22.64 -5.24 -27.00
C ASP A 362 -22.09 -4.00 -26.28
N LEU A 363 -21.36 -4.20 -25.17
CA LEU A 363 -20.70 -3.07 -24.49
C LEU A 363 -19.60 -2.43 -25.37
N SER A 364 -18.82 -3.22 -26.10
CA SER A 364 -17.81 -2.67 -27.03
C SER A 364 -18.47 -1.86 -28.15
N ASP A 365 -19.60 -2.32 -28.70
CA ASP A 365 -20.38 -1.60 -29.69
C ASP A 365 -20.97 -0.29 -29.15
N ALA A 366 -21.41 -0.27 -27.87
CA ALA A 366 -21.89 0.92 -27.18
C ALA A 366 -20.77 1.95 -26.92
N VAL A 367 -19.55 1.49 -26.60
CA VAL A 367 -18.38 2.35 -26.36
C VAL A 367 -17.83 2.93 -27.66
N GLU A 368 -17.93 2.24 -28.79
CA GLU A 368 -17.29 2.65 -30.06
C GLU A 368 -17.59 4.07 -30.49
N PRO A 369 -18.86 4.57 -30.52
CA PRO A 369 -19.19 5.92 -31.01
C PRO A 369 -18.63 7.01 -30.08
N VAL A 370 -18.40 6.72 -28.81
CA VAL A 370 -17.98 7.68 -27.77
C VAL A 370 -16.58 7.39 -27.20
N TYR A 371 -15.82 6.50 -27.83
CA TYR A 371 -14.55 5.97 -27.30
C TYR A 371 -13.54 7.05 -26.88
N ALA A 372 -13.47 8.17 -27.59
CA ALA A 372 -12.50 9.23 -27.29
C ALA A 372 -12.83 9.97 -25.98
N ASN A 373 -14.12 10.17 -25.70
CA ASN A 373 -14.58 10.77 -24.44
C ASN A 373 -14.33 9.80 -23.28
N ILE A 374 -14.68 8.54 -23.45
CA ILE A 374 -14.43 7.49 -22.45
C ILE A 374 -12.93 7.35 -22.15
N ASP A 375 -12.06 7.35 -23.17
CA ASP A 375 -10.59 7.33 -22.98
C ASP A 375 -10.10 8.50 -22.11
N THR A 376 -10.65 9.70 -22.36
CA THR A 376 -10.25 10.89 -21.61
C THR A 376 -10.64 10.79 -20.13
N HIS A 377 -11.86 10.37 -19.82
CA HIS A 377 -12.32 10.26 -18.43
C HIS A 377 -11.66 9.09 -17.70
N LEU A 378 -11.48 7.94 -18.35
CA LEU A 378 -10.80 6.79 -17.73
C LEU A 378 -9.35 7.07 -17.33
N ARG A 379 -8.65 8.00 -18.01
CA ARG A 379 -7.28 8.41 -17.61
C ARG A 379 -7.22 9.11 -16.25
N SER A 380 -8.33 9.63 -15.76
CA SER A 380 -8.46 10.26 -14.44
C SER A 380 -8.99 9.28 -13.38
N VAL A 381 -9.21 8.02 -13.74
CA VAL A 381 -9.60 6.96 -12.80
C VAL A 381 -8.35 6.31 -12.22
N TYR A 382 -8.22 6.41 -10.91
CA TYR A 382 -7.16 5.78 -10.14
C TYR A 382 -7.51 4.33 -9.78
N ASP A 383 -6.60 3.64 -9.11
CA ASP A 383 -6.77 2.23 -8.72
C ASP A 383 -7.78 2.09 -7.57
N LEU A 384 -9.06 2.10 -7.89
CA LEU A 384 -10.16 2.02 -6.93
C LEU A 384 -10.13 0.73 -6.10
N GLU A 385 -9.72 -0.41 -6.65
CA GLU A 385 -9.62 -1.66 -5.91
C GLU A 385 -8.63 -1.55 -4.74
N ARG A 386 -7.46 -0.95 -4.99
CA ARG A 386 -6.46 -0.71 -3.95
C ARG A 386 -6.88 0.39 -2.98
N ILE A 387 -7.57 1.42 -3.46
CA ILE A 387 -8.12 2.48 -2.61
C ILE A 387 -9.15 1.89 -1.63
N VAL A 388 -10.12 1.11 -2.12
CA VAL A 388 -11.11 0.44 -1.26
C VAL A 388 -10.43 -0.50 -0.27
N ARG A 389 -9.42 -1.25 -0.71
CA ARG A 389 -8.67 -2.12 0.20
C ARG A 389 -8.03 -1.34 1.34
N ARG A 390 -7.41 -0.19 1.06
CA ARG A 390 -6.84 0.69 2.09
C ARG A 390 -7.90 1.34 2.98
N ILE A 391 -9.08 1.66 2.45
CA ILE A 391 -10.24 2.09 3.24
C ILE A 391 -10.62 0.99 4.24
N ARG A 392 -10.84 -0.24 3.78
CA ARG A 392 -11.23 -1.40 4.61
C ARG A 392 -10.21 -1.75 5.70
N THR A 393 -8.93 -1.55 5.42
CA THR A 393 -7.84 -1.80 6.37
C THR A 393 -7.51 -0.59 7.25
N GLY A 394 -8.13 0.57 7.02
CA GLY A 394 -7.86 1.81 7.75
C GLY A 394 -6.49 2.45 7.42
N ARG A 395 -5.92 2.12 6.25
CA ARG A 395 -4.58 2.56 5.81
C ARG A 395 -4.60 3.59 4.68
N LEU A 396 -5.76 4.17 4.39
CA LEU A 396 -5.87 5.19 3.35
C LEU A 396 -5.12 6.46 3.75
N HIS A 397 -4.40 7.06 2.81
CA HIS A 397 -3.74 8.35 3.01
C HIS A 397 -4.65 9.54 2.66
N PRO A 398 -4.50 10.71 3.30
CA PRO A 398 -5.30 11.89 2.97
C PRO A 398 -5.26 12.25 1.48
N LEU A 399 -4.10 12.18 0.84
CA LEU A 399 -3.95 12.41 -0.60
C LEU A 399 -4.82 11.47 -1.45
N GLU A 400 -5.05 10.24 -1.02
CA GLU A 400 -5.82 9.26 -1.78
C GLU A 400 -7.33 9.52 -1.80
N ILE A 401 -7.81 10.39 -0.90
CA ILE A 401 -9.18 10.91 -0.98
C ILE A 401 -9.38 11.74 -2.26
N ASN A 402 -8.35 12.49 -2.71
CA ASN A 402 -8.41 13.21 -3.99
C ASN A 402 -8.48 12.23 -5.16
N PHE A 403 -7.71 11.14 -5.12
CA PHE A 403 -7.76 10.09 -6.14
C PHE A 403 -9.13 9.40 -6.20
N LEU A 404 -9.72 9.16 -5.02
CA LEU A 404 -11.09 8.66 -4.94
C LEU A 404 -12.07 9.65 -5.54
N TYR A 405 -12.01 10.92 -5.14
CA TYR A 405 -12.87 11.99 -5.63
C TYR A 405 -12.80 12.15 -7.14
N ASP A 406 -11.60 12.27 -7.71
CA ASP A 406 -11.39 12.39 -9.16
C ASP A 406 -11.94 11.18 -9.93
N SER A 407 -11.76 9.99 -9.38
CA SER A 407 -12.30 8.75 -9.96
C SER A 407 -13.82 8.71 -9.95
N LEU A 408 -14.47 9.19 -8.89
CA LEU A 408 -15.93 9.25 -8.78
C LEU A 408 -16.52 10.30 -9.73
N VAL A 409 -15.88 11.47 -9.85
CA VAL A 409 -16.27 12.49 -10.84
C VAL A 409 -16.16 11.92 -12.25
N SER A 410 -15.06 11.25 -12.56
CA SER A 410 -14.85 10.60 -13.86
C SER A 410 -15.87 9.49 -14.13
N ALA A 411 -16.22 8.68 -13.13
CA ALA A 411 -17.26 7.66 -13.24
C ALA A 411 -18.63 8.27 -13.60
N ARG A 412 -18.96 9.41 -12.99
CA ARG A 412 -20.18 10.15 -13.27
C ARG A 412 -20.23 10.65 -14.72
N GLU A 413 -19.14 11.22 -15.23
CA GLU A 413 -19.04 11.70 -16.61
C GLU A 413 -19.09 10.55 -17.64
N ILE A 414 -18.53 9.37 -17.28
CA ILE A 414 -18.62 8.16 -18.10
C ILE A 414 -20.08 7.68 -18.16
N ASP A 415 -20.77 7.63 -17.02
CA ASP A 415 -22.18 7.27 -16.95
C ASP A 415 -23.06 8.19 -17.80
N ASP A 416 -22.86 9.52 -17.69
CA ASP A 416 -23.57 10.51 -18.50
C ASP A 416 -23.29 10.34 -20.00
N THR A 417 -22.08 9.91 -20.38
CA THR A 417 -21.68 9.66 -21.76
C THR A 417 -22.33 8.40 -22.32
N LEU A 418 -22.44 7.34 -21.52
CA LEU A 418 -23.02 6.04 -21.91
C LEU A 418 -24.53 5.94 -21.68
N ALA A 419 -25.16 6.88 -20.97
CA ALA A 419 -26.57 6.81 -20.55
C ALA A 419 -27.59 6.64 -21.70
N ARG A 420 -27.17 6.86 -22.94
CA ARG A 420 -28.01 6.68 -24.13
C ARG A 420 -27.98 5.25 -24.68
N GLU A 421 -26.96 4.45 -24.31
CA GLU A 421 -26.68 3.18 -25.00
C GLU A 421 -26.56 1.97 -24.08
N ALA A 422 -26.02 2.12 -22.83
CA ALA A 422 -25.93 1.02 -21.85
C ALA A 422 -25.64 1.59 -20.45
N THR A 423 -26.62 1.56 -19.56
CA THR A 423 -26.47 2.09 -18.18
C THR A 423 -25.99 1.01 -17.22
N HIS A 424 -24.68 0.86 -17.05
CA HIS A 424 -24.11 -0.07 -16.07
C HIS A 424 -23.87 0.55 -14.70
N LEU A 425 -23.89 1.90 -14.58
CA LEU A 425 -23.67 2.63 -13.32
C LEU A 425 -24.96 3.23 -12.74
N GLN A 426 -26.11 2.99 -13.33
CA GLN A 426 -27.37 3.63 -12.94
C GLN A 426 -27.74 3.39 -11.46
N ASP A 427 -27.52 2.18 -10.95
CA ASP A 427 -27.79 1.83 -9.55
C ASP A 427 -26.77 2.45 -8.58
N GLU A 428 -25.59 2.86 -9.09
CA GLU A 428 -24.51 3.47 -8.32
C GLU A 428 -24.50 5.00 -8.39
N ARG A 429 -25.39 5.61 -9.17
CA ARG A 429 -25.42 7.07 -9.37
C ARG A 429 -25.68 7.85 -8.09
N GLU A 430 -26.70 7.46 -7.32
CA GLU A 430 -27.03 8.10 -6.05
C GLU A 430 -25.90 7.96 -5.02
N PRO A 431 -25.32 6.76 -4.78
CA PRO A 431 -24.13 6.58 -3.95
C PRO A 431 -22.93 7.43 -4.39
N ILE A 432 -22.65 7.53 -5.71
CA ILE A 432 -21.57 8.38 -6.22
C ILE A 432 -21.78 9.85 -5.83
N ASP A 433 -22.96 10.42 -6.12
CA ASP A 433 -23.26 11.82 -5.84
C ASP A 433 -23.26 12.10 -4.33
N ALA A 434 -23.76 11.16 -3.52
CA ALA A 434 -23.74 11.26 -2.06
C ALA A 434 -22.30 11.28 -1.52
N LEU A 435 -21.43 10.39 -2.00
CA LEU A 435 -20.03 10.32 -1.55
C LEU A 435 -19.23 11.54 -2.01
N ILE A 436 -19.40 11.99 -3.24
CA ILE A 436 -18.80 13.24 -3.74
C ILE A 436 -19.20 14.40 -2.83
N SER A 437 -20.51 14.58 -2.56
CA SER A 437 -21.01 15.64 -1.67
C SER A 437 -20.49 15.51 -0.23
N TYR A 438 -20.32 14.29 0.28
CA TYR A 438 -19.75 14.04 1.61
C TYR A 438 -18.29 14.50 1.68
N ILE A 439 -17.49 14.16 0.67
CA ILE A 439 -16.07 14.56 0.59
C ILE A 439 -15.97 16.09 0.48
N GLU A 440 -16.71 16.72 -0.43
CA GLU A 440 -16.71 18.19 -0.64
C GLU A 440 -17.13 18.99 0.59
N LYS A 441 -18.02 18.44 1.43
CA LYS A 441 -18.46 19.09 2.68
C LYS A 441 -17.53 18.84 3.86
N THR A 442 -16.62 17.89 3.74
CA THR A 442 -15.78 17.44 4.86
C THR A 442 -14.34 17.88 4.72
N ILE A 443 -13.78 17.83 3.49
CA ILE A 443 -12.35 18.02 3.22
C ILE A 443 -12.10 19.20 2.29
N ASN A 444 -11.06 19.96 2.59
CA ASN A 444 -10.42 20.88 1.67
C ASN A 444 -9.47 20.09 0.77
N LEU A 445 -9.89 19.82 -0.47
CA LEU A 445 -9.16 19.01 -1.42
C LEU A 445 -7.81 19.63 -1.81
N ASP A 446 -7.68 20.97 -1.84
CA ASP A 446 -6.43 21.65 -2.17
C ASP A 446 -5.36 21.40 -1.08
N ILE A 447 -5.75 21.46 0.19
CA ILE A 447 -4.84 21.21 1.31
C ILE A 447 -4.50 19.72 1.38
N SER A 448 -5.45 18.82 1.17
CA SER A 448 -5.20 17.37 1.24
C SER A 448 -4.20 16.89 0.19
N THR A 449 -4.08 17.55 -0.98
CA THR A 449 -3.05 17.23 -1.99
C THR A 449 -1.63 17.50 -1.50
N THR A 450 -1.45 18.45 -0.59
CA THR A 450 -0.13 18.78 -0.03
C THR A 450 0.27 17.92 1.16
N CYS A 451 -0.69 17.18 1.75
CA CYS A 451 -0.43 16.25 2.85
C CYS A 451 0.29 14.99 2.34
N MET A 452 1.62 15.07 2.29
CA MET A 452 2.45 13.89 2.02
C MET A 452 2.37 12.88 3.17
N GLN A 453 2.57 11.63 2.85
CA GLN A 453 2.28 10.42 3.61
C GLN A 453 2.74 10.37 5.07
N GLN A 454 3.64 11.22 5.53
CA GLN A 454 4.24 11.12 6.87
C GLN A 454 4.06 12.35 7.78
N GLU A 455 3.73 13.51 7.23
CA GLU A 455 3.65 14.73 8.04
C GLU A 455 2.36 15.50 7.76
N ILE A 456 1.29 15.17 8.49
CA ILE A 456 0.14 16.07 8.61
C ILE A 456 0.63 17.24 9.47
N LYS A 457 0.80 18.42 8.87
CA LYS A 457 1.24 19.64 9.56
C LYS A 457 0.09 20.60 9.85
N GLU A 458 -0.99 20.49 9.10
CA GLU A 458 -2.16 21.35 9.17
C GLU A 458 -3.46 20.54 9.01
N SER A 459 -4.58 21.13 9.37
CA SER A 459 -5.89 20.51 9.15
C SER A 459 -6.33 20.67 7.71
N PHE A 460 -6.68 19.57 7.08
CA PHE A 460 -7.34 19.53 5.77
C PHE A 460 -8.88 19.40 5.89
N PHE A 461 -9.43 19.41 7.10
CA PHE A 461 -10.88 19.45 7.31
C PHE A 461 -11.40 20.87 7.14
N LEU A 462 -12.62 20.98 6.59
CA LEU A 462 -13.30 22.27 6.47
C LEU A 462 -13.79 22.76 7.84
N PRO A 463 -13.88 24.09 8.06
CA PRO A 463 -14.45 24.67 9.28
C PRO A 463 -15.88 24.14 9.53
N GLY A 464 -16.20 23.85 10.79
CA GLY A 464 -17.48 23.33 11.19
C GLY A 464 -17.67 21.82 11.13
N VAL A 465 -16.66 21.07 10.61
CA VAL A 465 -16.68 19.61 10.56
C VAL A 465 -16.41 18.99 11.95
N ASP A 466 -15.55 19.65 12.73
CA ASP A 466 -15.20 19.19 14.09
C ASP A 466 -14.91 20.39 14.99
N ALA A 467 -15.71 20.54 16.03
CA ALA A 467 -15.61 21.68 16.93
C ALA A 467 -14.28 21.75 17.71
N GLU A 468 -13.65 20.61 17.98
CA GLU A 468 -12.35 20.57 18.66
C GLU A 468 -11.22 21.03 17.73
N LEU A 469 -11.28 20.65 16.43
CA LEU A 469 -10.33 21.15 15.44
C LEU A 469 -10.45 22.67 15.27
N ASP A 470 -11.67 23.19 15.22
CA ASP A 470 -11.93 24.64 15.08
C ASP A 470 -11.39 25.41 16.31
N ASP A 471 -11.63 24.92 17.52
CA ASP A 471 -11.10 25.50 18.78
C ASP A 471 -9.56 25.48 18.84
N LEU A 472 -8.94 24.36 18.40
CA LEU A 472 -7.49 24.25 18.36
C LEU A 472 -6.86 25.24 17.34
N LEU A 473 -7.47 25.38 16.16
CA LEU A 473 -7.03 26.33 15.15
C LEU A 473 -7.17 27.80 15.62
N GLU A 474 -8.28 28.13 16.31
CA GLU A 474 -8.48 29.46 16.91
C GLU A 474 -7.41 29.75 17.97
N LYS A 475 -7.12 28.80 18.87
CA LYS A 475 -6.05 28.93 19.88
C LYS A 475 -4.68 29.10 19.26
N ILE A 476 -4.32 28.34 18.24
CA ILE A 476 -3.05 28.46 17.51
C ILE A 476 -2.96 29.85 16.86
N SER A 477 -4.04 30.31 16.20
CA SER A 477 -4.11 31.64 15.61
C SER A 477 -3.92 32.74 16.65
N THR A 478 -4.55 32.60 17.82
CA THR A 478 -4.41 33.54 18.93
C THR A 478 -2.95 33.63 19.43
N GLU A 479 -2.32 32.49 19.66
CA GLU A 479 -0.89 32.45 20.07
C GLU A 479 0.04 33.00 18.99
N THR A 480 -0.23 32.70 17.71
CA THR A 480 0.56 33.22 16.58
C THR A 480 0.42 34.74 16.46
N THR A 481 -0.77 35.30 16.72
CA THR A 481 -1.00 36.75 16.74
C THR A 481 -0.13 37.46 17.80
N LYS A 482 0.16 36.78 18.93
CA LYS A 482 1.07 37.32 19.95
C LYS A 482 2.53 37.44 19.44
N LEU A 483 2.99 36.44 18.66
CA LEU A 483 4.30 36.51 17.99
C LEU A 483 4.32 37.63 16.93
N ASP A 484 3.24 37.77 16.18
CA ASP A 484 3.07 38.85 15.19
C ASP A 484 3.07 40.23 15.85
N ALA A 485 2.50 40.38 17.04
CA ALA A 485 2.59 41.62 17.80
C ALA A 485 4.03 42.03 18.15
N ILE A 486 4.84 41.04 18.52
CA ILE A 486 6.30 41.29 18.77
C ILE A 486 7.01 41.67 17.47
N ARG A 487 6.68 40.96 16.36
CA ARG A 487 7.22 41.25 15.02
C ARG A 487 6.85 42.66 14.56
N SER A 488 5.61 43.07 14.76
CA SER A 488 5.09 44.37 14.32
C SER A 488 5.87 45.53 14.95
N VAL A 489 6.16 45.47 16.25
CA VAL A 489 6.97 46.52 16.90
C VAL A 489 8.34 46.73 16.22
N ILE A 490 8.96 45.62 15.76
CA ILE A 490 10.25 45.68 15.06
C ILE A 490 10.09 46.22 13.65
N CYS A 491 9.00 45.83 12.95
CA CYS A 491 8.69 46.31 11.62
C CYS A 491 8.33 47.78 11.60
N ASP A 492 7.58 48.27 12.60
CA ASP A 492 7.18 49.70 12.75
C ASP A 492 8.41 50.60 12.93
N LEU A 493 9.36 50.17 13.78
CA LEU A 493 10.62 50.87 13.94
C LEU A 493 11.47 50.94 12.65
N MET A 494 11.42 49.90 11.86
CA MET A 494 12.11 49.86 10.58
C MET A 494 11.43 50.76 9.55
N THR A 495 10.11 50.76 9.49
CA THR A 495 9.30 51.61 8.62
C THR A 495 9.57 53.09 8.96
N GLU A 496 9.62 53.45 10.25
CA GLU A 496 9.92 54.82 10.70
C GLU A 496 11.31 55.25 10.24
N LYS A 497 12.32 54.37 10.31
CA LYS A 497 13.70 54.67 9.92
C LYS A 497 13.95 54.67 8.41
N LEU A 498 13.29 53.81 7.66
CA LEU A 498 13.52 53.63 6.24
C LEU A 498 12.58 54.46 5.37
N GLY A 499 11.43 54.93 5.92
CA GLY A 499 10.42 55.67 5.19
C GLY A 499 9.60 54.82 4.18
N ASN A 500 9.78 53.50 4.19
CA ASN A 500 9.08 52.54 3.35
C ASN A 500 8.49 51.42 4.21
N ASP A 501 7.45 50.76 3.71
CA ASP A 501 6.87 49.58 4.38
C ASP A 501 7.95 48.50 4.60
N ALA A 502 8.13 48.08 5.85
CA ALA A 502 9.11 47.10 6.28
C ALA A 502 8.49 45.81 6.83
N SER A 503 7.20 45.54 6.50
CA SER A 503 6.45 44.38 6.99
C SER A 503 7.14 43.03 6.64
N ASP A 504 7.84 42.97 5.51
CA ASP A 504 8.55 41.76 5.04
C ASP A 504 10.02 41.69 5.50
N TYR A 505 10.45 42.57 6.42
CA TYR A 505 11.85 42.63 6.81
C TYR A 505 12.20 41.77 8.02
N VAL A 506 11.18 41.25 8.71
CA VAL A 506 11.32 40.38 9.89
C VAL A 506 10.47 39.13 9.69
N ASP A 507 11.11 37.98 9.70
CA ASP A 507 10.44 36.67 9.57
C ASP A 507 10.29 36.03 10.95
N ILE A 508 9.16 35.35 11.15
CA ILE A 508 9.01 34.37 12.23
C ILE A 508 9.43 33.02 11.66
N LYS A 509 10.46 32.41 12.25
CA LYS A 509 10.97 31.09 11.83
C LYS A 509 10.87 30.10 12.98
N LYS A 510 10.70 28.82 12.64
CA LYS A 510 10.66 27.71 13.60
C LYS A 510 11.82 26.76 13.34
N LEU A 511 12.47 26.30 14.41
CA LEU A 511 13.43 25.19 14.40
C LEU A 511 12.93 24.09 15.32
N ASP A 512 13.04 22.83 14.89
CA ASP A 512 12.51 21.66 15.62
C ASP A 512 13.01 21.55 17.07
N LYS A 513 14.26 21.99 17.34
CA LYS A 513 14.87 21.90 18.67
C LYS A 513 14.80 23.18 19.48
N GLU A 514 14.60 24.33 18.85
CA GLU A 514 14.73 25.64 19.48
C GLU A 514 13.42 26.46 19.46
N GLY A 515 12.36 25.91 18.84
CA GLY A 515 11.08 26.59 18.74
C GLY A 515 11.06 27.80 17.79
N HIS A 516 10.10 28.70 17.99
CA HIS A 516 9.94 29.89 17.18
C HIS A 516 10.94 30.99 17.58
N TYR A 517 11.38 31.78 16.59
CA TYR A 517 12.24 32.95 16.79
C TYR A 517 12.01 33.96 15.69
N LEU A 518 12.31 35.22 15.98
CA LEU A 518 12.30 36.27 14.97
C LEU A 518 13.67 36.35 14.29
N HIS A 519 13.62 36.53 12.98
CA HIS A 519 14.80 36.51 12.11
C HIS A 519 14.84 37.75 11.24
N LEU A 520 15.97 38.44 11.24
CA LEU A 520 16.23 39.60 10.36
C LEU A 520 17.70 39.66 9.99
N THR A 521 18.05 40.43 8.94
CA THR A 521 19.43 40.56 8.50
C THR A 521 20.22 41.44 9.48
N LYS A 522 21.54 41.17 9.59
CA LYS A 522 22.45 41.93 10.48
C LYS A 522 22.45 43.43 10.20
N ASN A 523 22.38 43.82 8.93
CA ASN A 523 22.33 45.22 8.53
C ASN A 523 21.05 45.92 9.00
N ARG A 524 19.91 45.24 8.87
CA ARG A 524 18.59 45.75 9.33
C ARG A 524 18.59 45.90 10.86
N TYR A 525 19.10 44.88 11.59
CA TYR A 525 19.21 44.96 13.04
C TYR A 525 20.07 46.12 13.50
N ALA A 526 21.24 46.36 12.87
CA ALA A 526 22.15 47.46 13.24
C ALA A 526 21.49 48.85 13.15
N MET A 527 20.50 49.03 12.26
CA MET A 527 19.77 50.30 12.10
C MET A 527 18.87 50.64 13.29
N ILE A 528 18.35 49.61 13.99
CA ILE A 528 17.32 49.76 15.02
C ILE A 528 17.81 49.34 16.41
N ALA A 529 18.99 48.75 16.56
CA ALA A 529 19.46 48.09 17.78
C ALA A 529 19.37 48.97 19.05
N ASP A 530 19.74 50.25 18.95
CA ASP A 530 19.74 51.18 20.10
C ASP A 530 18.34 51.67 20.49
N VAL A 531 17.41 51.72 19.50
CA VAL A 531 16.04 52.16 19.74
C VAL A 531 15.17 50.97 20.15
N LEU A 532 15.42 49.80 19.56
CA LEU A 532 14.68 48.58 19.85
C LEU A 532 14.74 48.20 21.33
N LYS A 533 15.92 48.28 21.95
CA LYS A 533 16.09 47.97 23.38
C LYS A 533 15.28 48.88 24.33
N LYS A 534 14.79 50.02 23.84
CA LYS A 534 13.97 50.96 24.61
C LYS A 534 12.47 50.75 24.39
N GLN A 535 12.09 49.82 23.54
CA GLN A 535 10.69 49.53 23.22
C GLN A 535 10.08 48.49 24.18
N PHE A 536 8.78 48.50 24.19
CA PHE A 536 7.95 47.57 24.95
C PHE A 536 6.88 46.98 24.06
N VAL A 537 6.49 45.77 24.34
CA VAL A 537 5.32 45.11 23.71
C VAL A 537 4.35 44.66 24.80
N SER A 538 3.07 44.91 24.61
CA SER A 538 2.03 44.40 25.53
C SER A 538 1.43 43.14 24.98
N ILE A 539 1.49 42.05 25.76
CA ILE A 539 0.93 40.73 25.41
C ILE A 539 0.08 40.29 26.60
N ASP A 540 -1.18 39.98 26.36
CA ASP A 540 -2.16 39.56 27.39
C ASP A 540 -2.22 40.54 28.59
N GLY A 541 -2.08 41.85 28.33
CA GLY A 541 -2.08 42.89 29.37
C GLY A 541 -0.76 43.01 30.16
N THR A 542 0.24 42.18 29.89
CA THR A 542 1.56 42.25 30.48
C THR A 542 2.53 42.97 29.54
N VAL A 543 3.32 43.90 30.08
CA VAL A 543 4.31 44.66 29.32
C VAL A 543 5.67 43.99 29.40
N HIS A 544 6.24 43.67 28.24
CA HIS A 544 7.55 43.03 28.08
C HIS A 544 8.52 44.03 27.45
N ALA A 545 9.67 44.22 28.07
CA ALA A 545 10.72 45.12 27.56
C ALA A 545 11.62 44.38 26.57
N PHE A 546 12.00 44.98 25.46
CA PHE A 546 12.94 44.41 24.51
C PHE A 546 14.37 44.26 25.08
N THR A 547 14.67 44.76 26.26
CA THR A 547 15.88 44.45 27.02
C THR A 547 15.94 43.00 27.49
N ASP A 548 14.80 42.35 27.66
CA ASP A 548 14.68 40.98 28.16
C ASP A 548 14.84 39.93 27.05
N PHE A 549 14.97 40.39 25.79
CA PHE A 549 15.17 39.54 24.63
C PHE A 549 16.66 39.29 24.37
N SER A 550 16.99 38.13 23.88
CA SER A 550 18.33 37.72 23.50
C SER A 550 18.54 37.91 22.00
N TYR A 551 19.67 38.53 21.65
CA TYR A 551 20.01 38.86 20.26
C TYR A 551 21.26 38.09 19.84
N LYS A 552 21.09 36.99 19.10
CA LYS A 552 22.17 36.13 18.62
C LYS A 552 22.60 36.57 17.23
N VAL A 553 23.69 37.35 17.15
CA VAL A 553 24.24 37.85 15.88
C VAL A 553 25.03 36.71 15.21
N GLN A 554 24.62 36.35 14.01
CA GLN A 554 25.31 35.39 13.12
C GLN A 554 26.07 36.14 12.02
N THR A 555 26.67 35.42 11.07
CA THR A 555 27.48 36.04 10.00
C THR A 555 26.66 37.02 9.15
N THR A 556 25.45 36.69 8.77
CA THR A 556 24.55 37.49 7.89
C THR A 556 23.27 37.94 8.57
N ASN A 557 22.84 37.27 9.63
CA ASN A 557 21.53 37.40 10.24
C ASN A 557 21.60 37.57 11.75
N VAL A 558 20.50 38.02 12.34
CA VAL A 558 20.28 38.08 13.79
C VAL A 558 19.06 37.27 14.14
N LYS A 559 19.22 36.39 15.12
CA LYS A 559 18.14 35.61 15.73
C LYS A 559 17.74 36.31 17.04
N ILE A 560 16.45 36.63 17.16
CA ILE A 560 15.86 37.21 18.38
C ILE A 560 15.02 36.12 19.05
N THR A 561 15.35 35.85 20.31
CA THR A 561 14.65 34.92 21.21
C THR A 561 14.39 35.62 22.54
N GLY A 562 13.58 35.05 23.41
CA GLY A 562 13.33 35.58 24.73
C GLY A 562 12.28 34.78 25.48
N PRO A 563 12.18 34.92 26.81
CA PRO A 563 11.30 34.12 27.64
C PRO A 563 9.85 34.11 27.17
N ILE A 564 9.35 35.27 26.72
CA ILE A 564 7.96 35.33 26.19
C ILE A 564 7.81 34.63 24.84
N ILE A 565 8.81 34.74 23.93
CA ILE A 565 8.79 34.03 22.65
C ILE A 565 8.84 32.52 22.91
N ASP A 566 9.68 32.10 23.86
CA ASP A 566 9.83 30.67 24.20
C ASP A 566 8.53 30.13 24.79
N THR A 567 7.87 30.87 25.70
CA THR A 567 6.56 30.47 26.27
C THR A 567 5.47 30.35 25.20
N ILE A 568 5.35 31.34 24.29
CA ILE A 568 4.39 31.31 23.21
C ILE A 568 4.71 30.16 22.24
N SER A 569 5.99 29.95 21.94
CA SER A 569 6.44 28.87 21.07
C SER A 569 6.13 27.48 21.64
N GLU A 570 6.32 27.26 22.94
CA GLU A 570 5.94 26.03 23.62
C GLU A 570 4.43 25.80 23.56
N ALA A 571 3.63 26.85 23.82
CA ALA A 571 2.17 26.78 23.72
C ALA A 571 1.72 26.40 22.30
N ILE A 572 2.25 27.05 21.26
CA ILE A 572 1.97 26.72 19.86
C ILE A 572 2.36 25.25 19.56
N THR A 573 3.54 24.81 19.96
CA THR A 573 4.01 23.44 19.70
C THR A 573 3.11 22.38 20.33
N VAL A 574 2.64 22.61 21.56
CA VAL A 574 1.70 21.71 22.23
C VAL A 574 0.34 21.69 21.50
N LEU A 575 -0.16 22.86 21.10
CA LEU A 575 -1.44 22.95 20.35
C LEU A 575 -1.34 22.30 18.98
N GLU A 576 -0.26 22.51 18.24
CA GLU A 576 0.00 21.86 16.94
C GLU A 576 0.06 20.33 17.08
N SER A 577 0.72 19.81 18.13
CA SER A 577 0.77 18.37 18.39
C SER A 577 -0.62 17.79 18.66
N ARG A 578 -1.46 18.51 19.41
CA ARG A 578 -2.87 18.12 19.65
C ARG A 578 -3.69 18.21 18.37
N LEU A 579 -3.52 19.25 17.57
CA LEU A 579 -4.18 19.42 16.29
C LEU A 579 -3.88 18.22 15.37
N VAL A 580 -2.61 17.86 15.21
CA VAL A 580 -2.20 16.72 14.38
C VAL A 580 -2.81 15.40 14.87
N ALA A 581 -2.84 15.19 16.20
CA ALA A 581 -3.45 14.00 16.78
C ALA A 581 -4.96 13.95 16.48
N ARG A 582 -5.67 15.07 16.66
CA ARG A 582 -7.12 15.15 16.39
C ARG A 582 -7.45 15.02 14.91
N VAL A 583 -6.65 15.61 14.02
CA VAL A 583 -6.79 15.43 12.56
C VAL A 583 -6.68 13.96 12.18
N LYS A 584 -5.70 13.23 12.72
CA LYS A 584 -5.55 11.79 12.46
C LYS A 584 -6.74 10.99 12.96
N GLU A 585 -7.20 11.26 14.16
CA GLU A 585 -8.38 10.59 14.73
C GLU A 585 -9.63 10.86 13.88
N LYS A 586 -9.88 12.11 13.51
CA LYS A 586 -11.01 12.50 12.68
C LYS A 586 -10.95 11.88 11.29
N PHE A 587 -9.76 11.74 10.73
CA PHE A 587 -9.57 11.06 9.44
C PHE A 587 -9.91 9.57 9.53
N VAL A 588 -9.52 8.88 10.60
CA VAL A 588 -9.92 7.48 10.83
C VAL A 588 -11.44 7.36 10.99
N GLU A 589 -12.09 8.29 11.70
CA GLU A 589 -13.56 8.35 11.79
C GLU A 589 -14.20 8.46 10.40
N MET A 590 -13.71 9.37 9.57
CA MET A 590 -14.18 9.58 8.18
C MET A 590 -14.01 8.33 7.33
N ILE A 591 -12.82 7.70 7.36
CA ILE A 591 -12.57 6.45 6.63
C ILE A 591 -13.53 5.35 7.08
N THR A 592 -13.81 5.27 8.39
CA THR A 592 -14.76 4.28 8.95
C THR A 592 -16.18 4.49 8.43
N VAL A 593 -16.61 5.75 8.25
CA VAL A 593 -17.90 6.07 7.62
C VAL A 593 -17.93 5.63 6.17
N ILE A 594 -16.87 5.97 5.41
CA ILE A 594 -16.76 5.60 3.98
C ILE A 594 -16.76 4.08 3.84
N ASP A 595 -16.02 3.34 4.68
CA ASP A 595 -15.99 1.88 4.66
C ASP A 595 -17.38 1.27 4.89
N ARG A 596 -18.08 1.77 5.90
CA ARG A 596 -19.39 1.21 6.29
C ARG A 596 -20.49 1.50 5.26
N GLU A 597 -20.50 2.70 4.68
CA GLU A 597 -21.60 3.19 3.87
C GLU A 597 -21.36 3.11 2.37
N TYR A 598 -20.10 3.17 1.92
CA TYR A 598 -19.78 3.31 0.49
C TYR A 598 -18.81 2.27 -0.07
N ALA A 599 -18.11 1.48 0.75
CA ALA A 599 -17.05 0.60 0.23
C ALA A 599 -17.58 -0.41 -0.82
N ASP A 600 -18.75 -1.00 -0.58
CA ASP A 600 -19.35 -1.96 -1.52
C ASP A 600 -19.76 -1.27 -2.83
N HIS A 601 -20.27 -0.02 -2.75
CA HIS A 601 -20.60 0.79 -3.93
C HIS A 601 -19.35 1.14 -4.75
N ILE A 602 -18.25 1.54 -4.09
CA ILE A 602 -16.98 1.83 -4.78
C ILE A 602 -16.44 0.57 -5.47
N GLU A 603 -16.62 -0.61 -4.89
CA GLU A 603 -16.24 -1.87 -5.53
C GLU A 603 -17.05 -2.16 -6.79
N ASN A 604 -18.35 -1.94 -6.76
CA ASN A 604 -19.22 -2.10 -7.93
C ASN A 604 -18.85 -1.11 -9.03
N ILE A 605 -18.61 0.15 -8.66
CA ILE A 605 -18.11 1.20 -9.58
C ILE A 605 -16.78 0.77 -10.21
N SER A 606 -15.83 0.28 -9.39
CA SER A 606 -14.53 -0.19 -9.87
C SER A 606 -14.67 -1.33 -10.89
N SER A 607 -15.49 -2.32 -10.60
CA SER A 607 -15.76 -3.46 -11.48
C SER A 607 -16.38 -3.01 -12.82
N THR A 608 -17.33 -2.08 -12.75
CA THR A 608 -17.99 -1.54 -13.95
C THR A 608 -17.01 -0.72 -14.81
N LEU A 609 -16.21 0.16 -14.19
CA LEU A 609 -15.19 0.94 -14.89
C LEU A 609 -14.10 0.04 -15.51
N ALA A 610 -13.68 -1.02 -14.82
CA ALA A 610 -12.76 -2.01 -15.39
C ALA A 610 -13.35 -2.68 -16.63
N THR A 611 -14.64 -3.03 -16.60
CA THR A 611 -15.35 -3.63 -17.73
C THR A 611 -15.44 -2.66 -18.91
N ILE A 612 -15.72 -1.39 -18.66
CA ILE A 612 -15.76 -0.32 -19.69
C ILE A 612 -14.36 -0.11 -20.29
N ASP A 613 -13.28 -0.12 -19.47
CA ASP A 613 -11.91 0.04 -19.97
C ASP A 613 -11.47 -1.14 -20.86
N VAL A 614 -11.86 -2.36 -20.51
CA VAL A 614 -11.63 -3.53 -21.39
C VAL A 614 -12.43 -3.41 -22.70
N ALA A 615 -13.67 -2.94 -22.66
CA ALA A 615 -14.45 -2.67 -23.86
C ALA A 615 -13.80 -1.57 -24.73
N LEU A 616 -13.30 -0.50 -24.11
CA LEU A 616 -12.49 0.52 -24.78
C LEU A 616 -11.23 -0.05 -25.42
N SER A 617 -10.53 -0.94 -24.71
CA SER A 617 -9.35 -1.65 -25.23
C SER A 617 -9.68 -2.46 -26.46
N ASN A 618 -10.81 -3.19 -26.45
CA ASN A 618 -11.32 -3.96 -27.60
C ASN A 618 -11.62 -3.03 -28.79
N VAL A 619 -12.29 -1.90 -28.58
CA VAL A 619 -12.59 -0.90 -29.63
C VAL A 619 -11.29 -0.36 -30.24
N LYS A 620 -10.32 0.03 -29.42
CA LYS A 620 -9.02 0.52 -29.90
C LYS A 620 -8.27 -0.54 -30.72
N CYS A 621 -8.28 -1.78 -30.24
CA CYS A 621 -7.67 -2.91 -30.93
C CYS A 621 -8.39 -3.19 -32.27
N ALA A 622 -9.73 -3.26 -32.26
CA ALA A 622 -10.52 -3.48 -33.46
C ALA A 622 -10.26 -2.40 -34.54
N ARG A 623 -10.17 -1.15 -34.14
CA ARG A 623 -9.85 -0.04 -35.07
C ARG A 623 -8.42 -0.11 -35.61
N ALA A 624 -7.45 -0.49 -34.77
CA ALA A 624 -6.04 -0.59 -35.17
C ALA A 624 -5.79 -1.73 -36.16
N TYR A 625 -6.44 -2.87 -35.95
CA TYR A 625 -6.23 -4.11 -36.69
C TYR A 625 -7.39 -4.46 -37.64
N LYS A 626 -8.43 -3.61 -37.74
CA LYS A 626 -9.63 -3.79 -38.57
C LYS A 626 -10.37 -5.09 -38.22
N LEU A 627 -10.47 -5.39 -36.92
CA LEU A 627 -11.19 -6.56 -36.43
C LEU A 627 -12.70 -6.30 -36.49
N VAL A 628 -13.46 -7.38 -36.63
CA VAL A 628 -14.93 -7.36 -36.66
C VAL A 628 -15.51 -8.25 -35.58
N ARG A 629 -16.72 -7.92 -35.13
CA ARG A 629 -17.46 -8.78 -34.18
C ARG A 629 -17.75 -10.13 -34.81
N PRO A 630 -17.40 -11.26 -34.15
CA PRO A 630 -17.74 -12.58 -34.64
C PRO A 630 -19.18 -12.95 -34.30
N ASP A 631 -19.81 -13.77 -35.17
CA ASP A 631 -21.06 -14.43 -34.86
C ASP A 631 -20.80 -15.75 -34.15
N ILE A 632 -21.30 -15.91 -32.91
CA ILE A 632 -21.13 -17.11 -32.11
C ILE A 632 -22.29 -18.09 -32.40
N ILE A 633 -21.97 -19.25 -32.96
CA ILE A 633 -22.92 -20.28 -33.30
C ILE A 633 -22.73 -21.46 -32.32
N GLU A 634 -23.84 -21.98 -31.79
CA GLU A 634 -23.84 -23.20 -30.98
C GLU A 634 -24.10 -24.39 -31.90
N GLN A 635 -23.15 -25.32 -31.99
CA GLN A 635 -23.26 -26.55 -32.75
C GLN A 635 -22.37 -27.66 -32.14
N ASP A 636 -22.65 -28.91 -32.53
CA ASP A 636 -21.98 -30.09 -31.98
C ASP A 636 -20.53 -30.25 -32.45
N GLU A 637 -20.18 -29.71 -33.62
CA GLU A 637 -18.84 -29.79 -34.17
C GLU A 637 -18.18 -28.41 -34.22
N PRO A 638 -16.85 -28.27 -33.93
CA PRO A 638 -16.14 -27.01 -34.04
C PRO A 638 -16.18 -26.46 -35.47
N LEU A 639 -16.65 -25.24 -35.64
CA LEU A 639 -16.67 -24.55 -36.92
C LEU A 639 -15.96 -23.18 -36.78
N LEU A 640 -15.08 -22.88 -37.73
CA LEU A 640 -14.55 -21.55 -37.95
C LEU A 640 -14.76 -21.20 -39.42
N GLU A 641 -15.60 -20.20 -39.69
CA GLU A 641 -15.89 -19.73 -41.04
C GLU A 641 -15.43 -18.27 -41.19
N ILE A 642 -14.54 -18.04 -42.16
CA ILE A 642 -13.96 -16.73 -42.42
C ILE A 642 -14.33 -16.33 -43.84
N HIS A 643 -15.11 -15.25 -43.99
CA HIS A 643 -15.59 -14.82 -45.31
C HIS A 643 -14.60 -13.91 -46.05
N THR A 644 -13.82 -13.07 -45.32
CA THR A 644 -12.77 -12.21 -45.90
C THR A 644 -11.68 -11.99 -44.85
N LEU A 645 -10.44 -12.18 -45.26
CA LEU A 645 -9.24 -11.85 -44.50
C LEU A 645 -8.73 -10.47 -44.84
#